data_6fc3edb7e1b099ef6f932e80b5c5b852
#
_entry.id   6fc3edb7e1b099ef6f932e80b5c5b852
#
_cell.length_a   1.000
_cell.length_b   1.000
_cell.length_c   1.000
_cell.angle_alpha   90.00
_cell.angle_beta   90.00
_cell.angle_gamma   90.00
#
_symmetry.space_group_name_H-M   'P 1'
#
loop_
_entity.id
_entity.type
_entity.pdbx_description
1 polymer ?
#
loop_
_entity_poly.entity_id
_entity_poly.type
_entity_poly.pdbx_seq_one_letter_code
_entity_poly.pdbx_strand_id
1 'polypeptide(L)'
;DKHFIKKNLIGALLFDEGTTAEDRRLKRTARRRYTRRKNRLRYLQEIFSEEMSKVDSSFFHRLDDSFLVPEDKRGSKYPIFATLAEEKEYHKKFPTIYHLRKHLADSKEKTDLRLIYLALAHMIKYRGHFLYEESFDIKNNDIQKIFSEFISIYDNTFEGSSLSGQNAQVEAIFTDKISKSAKRERILKLFAYEKPTGLFSEFLKLIVGNQAEFKKHFDLEEKAPLQFSKDTYDEDLENLLGQIGDDFADLFLVAKKLYDAILLSGILTVTDPSTKAPLSASMIERYENHQKDLAALKQFIQNNLQEKYDEVFSDQSKDGYAGYINGKTTQEAFYKYIKNLLSKFEGSDYFLDKIEREDFLRKQRTFDNGSIPHQIHLQEMNAIIRRQGEHYPFLQENKEKIKKILTFRIPYYVGPLARGNGDFAWLTRNSDQAIRPWNFEEIVDKASSAEAFINKMTNYDLYLPEEKVLPKHSLLYETFAVYNELTKVKFIAEGLKDYQFLDSGQKKQIVNQLFKEKRKVTEKDIIQFLHNVDGYDGIELKGIEKQFNASLSTYHDLLKIIKDKAFMDDAENEATLENIIHTLTIFEDREMIKQRLAQYDSLFDEKVIKALIRRHYTGWGKLSAKLINGICDKKTGKTILDYLIDDGYSNRNFMQLINDDGLSFKDIIQKAQVVGRTNDVKQIVHELPGSPAIKKGILQSIKIVDELVKIMGHTPESIVIEMARENQTTARGKKNSQQRYKRIEDALKNLAPGLDSNILKEYPTDNIQLQNDRLFLYYLQNGKDMYTGEPLDINQLSSYDIDHIIPQAFIKDDSLDNRVLTSSKDNRGKSDNVPSLEIVQKRKAFWQQLLDSKLISERKFNNLTKAERGGLTEHDKAGFIKRQLVETRQITKHVAQILDARFNTEVTVKDKKNRSVKIITLKSNLVSNFRKEFRLYKVREINDYHHAHDAYLNAVVAKAILKKYPKLEPEFVYGDYQKYDLKRYISRSKDPKEVEKATEKYFFYSNLLNFFKEEVHYADG
;
A
#
# COMPACT_ATOMS: atom_id res chain seq x y z
N ASP A 1 -3.58 48.55 24.34
CA ASP A 1 -2.18 48.76 24.59
C ASP A 1 -1.51 49.20 23.28
N LYS A 2 -1.04 50.52 23.29
CA LYS A 2 -0.46 51.16 22.07
C LYS A 2 0.73 50.38 21.51
N HIS A 3 1.43 49.64 22.34
CA HIS A 3 2.59 48.85 21.91
C HIS A 3 2.16 47.60 21.16
N PHE A 4 1.09 46.95 21.61
CA PHE A 4 0.49 45.79 20.96
C PHE A 4 -0.07 46.15 19.56
N ILE A 5 -0.76 47.28 19.42
CA ILE A 5 -1.33 47.69 18.15
C ILE A 5 -0.23 47.96 17.10
N LYS A 6 0.92 48.51 17.52
CA LYS A 6 2.06 48.73 16.61
C LYS A 6 2.79 47.45 16.20
N LYS A 7 2.67 46.37 16.99
CA LYS A 7 3.27 45.04 16.73
C LYS A 7 2.21 43.99 16.37
N ASN A 8 1.09 44.40 15.83
CA ASN A 8 0.07 43.49 15.38
C ASN A 8 0.56 42.72 14.14
N LEU A 9 0.90 41.44 14.33
CA LEU A 9 1.52 40.61 13.31
C LEU A 9 0.52 39.58 12.84
N ILE A 10 -0.02 39.78 11.65
CA ILE A 10 -0.81 38.79 10.93
C ILE A 10 -0.08 38.44 9.65
N GLY A 11 0.19 37.15 9.42
CA GLY A 11 0.90 36.72 8.23
C GLY A 11 0.71 35.24 7.93
N ALA A 12 1.11 34.85 6.75
CA ALA A 12 1.16 33.48 6.30
C ALA A 12 2.53 33.18 5.69
N LEU A 13 3.15 32.10 6.12
CA LEU A 13 4.39 31.61 5.52
C LEU A 13 4.06 30.55 4.47
N LEU A 14 4.25 30.92 3.21
CA LEU A 14 4.11 30.00 2.09
C LEU A 14 5.41 29.20 1.90
N PHE A 15 5.28 27.93 1.66
CA PHE A 15 6.38 27.05 1.32
C PHE A 15 5.89 25.94 0.36
N ASP A 16 6.80 25.46 -0.50
CA ASP A 16 6.48 24.43 -1.48
C ASP A 16 5.85 23.21 -0.84
N GLU A 17 4.87 22.65 -1.51
CA GLU A 17 4.25 21.39 -1.10
C GLU A 17 5.28 20.26 -0.91
N GLY A 18 5.05 19.44 0.06
CA GLY A 18 5.78 18.18 0.17
C GLY A 18 5.25 17.19 -0.86
N THR A 19 6.05 16.90 -1.88
CA THR A 19 5.72 15.84 -2.85
C THR A 19 5.46 14.51 -2.14
N THR A 20 4.56 13.68 -2.68
CA THR A 20 4.28 12.35 -2.14
C THR A 20 5.55 11.51 -2.05
N ALA A 21 5.61 10.61 -1.08
CA ALA A 21 6.75 9.70 -0.92
C ALA A 21 6.90 8.76 -2.14
N GLU A 22 5.80 8.48 -2.85
CA GLU A 22 5.74 7.64 -4.03
C GLU A 22 6.56 8.22 -5.18
N ASP A 23 6.29 9.44 -5.63
CA ASP A 23 7.04 10.10 -6.71
C ASP A 23 8.53 10.16 -6.41
N ARG A 24 8.89 10.47 -5.17
CA ARG A 24 10.30 10.50 -4.74
C ARG A 24 10.93 9.12 -4.72
N ARG A 25 10.17 8.07 -4.32
CA ARG A 25 10.65 6.68 -4.38
C ARG A 25 10.87 6.24 -5.81
N LEU A 26 9.93 6.50 -6.71
CA LEU A 26 10.03 6.15 -8.14
C LEU A 26 11.22 6.85 -8.80
N LYS A 27 11.35 8.17 -8.64
CA LYS A 27 12.48 8.95 -9.17
C LYS A 27 13.83 8.48 -8.59
N ARG A 28 13.89 8.16 -7.30
CA ARG A 28 15.09 7.63 -6.65
C ARG A 28 15.46 6.24 -7.17
N THR A 29 14.47 5.36 -7.34
CA THR A 29 14.67 4.01 -7.87
C THR A 29 15.16 4.08 -9.31
N ALA A 30 14.55 4.91 -10.15
CA ALA A 30 14.98 5.14 -11.52
C ALA A 30 16.42 5.66 -11.57
N ARG A 31 16.73 6.73 -10.80
CA ARG A 31 18.10 7.29 -10.71
C ARG A 31 19.12 6.25 -10.25
N ARG A 32 18.82 5.46 -9.22
CA ARG A 32 19.69 4.38 -8.72
C ARG A 32 19.92 3.30 -9.79
N ARG A 33 18.85 2.93 -10.54
CA ARG A 33 18.93 1.97 -11.66
C ARG A 33 19.88 2.50 -12.76
N TYR A 34 19.73 3.75 -13.16
CA TYR A 34 20.61 4.38 -14.15
C TYR A 34 22.07 4.47 -13.68
N THR A 35 22.30 4.93 -12.45
CA THR A 35 23.65 5.03 -11.86
C THR A 35 24.33 3.67 -11.79
N ARG A 36 23.63 2.62 -11.32
CA ARG A 36 24.18 1.25 -11.27
C ARG A 36 24.51 0.72 -12.66
N ARG A 37 23.69 1.00 -13.65
CA ARG A 37 23.92 0.62 -15.04
C ARG A 37 25.16 1.34 -15.61
N LYS A 38 25.25 2.65 -15.41
CA LYS A 38 26.40 3.45 -15.82
C LYS A 38 27.70 2.95 -15.16
N ASN A 39 27.70 2.67 -13.87
CA ASN A 39 28.87 2.18 -13.16
C ASN A 39 29.33 0.80 -13.69
N ARG A 40 28.40 -0.13 -13.98
CA ARG A 40 28.78 -1.41 -14.58
C ARG A 40 29.48 -1.26 -15.93
N LEU A 41 28.96 -0.38 -16.80
CA LEU A 41 29.60 -0.11 -18.09
C LEU A 41 30.97 0.53 -17.90
N ARG A 42 31.12 1.45 -16.95
CA ARG A 42 32.42 2.07 -16.63
C ARG A 42 33.44 1.05 -16.13
N TYR A 43 33.03 0.06 -15.31
CA TYR A 43 33.92 -1.01 -14.88
C TYR A 43 34.38 -1.90 -16.06
N LEU A 44 33.50 -2.13 -17.03
CA LEU A 44 33.89 -2.81 -18.26
C LEU A 44 34.86 -1.96 -19.09
N GLN A 45 34.62 -0.66 -19.24
CA GLN A 45 35.55 0.27 -19.90
C GLN A 45 36.91 0.29 -19.21
N GLU A 46 36.94 0.31 -17.87
CA GLU A 46 38.16 0.24 -17.08
C GLU A 46 39.03 -1.00 -17.45
N ILE A 47 38.38 -2.18 -17.61
CA ILE A 47 39.08 -3.40 -18.01
C ILE A 47 39.59 -3.34 -19.46
N PHE A 48 38.82 -2.71 -20.35
CA PHE A 48 39.14 -2.64 -21.77
C PHE A 48 40.06 -1.47 -22.15
N SER A 49 40.30 -0.50 -21.26
CA SER A 49 40.85 0.80 -21.62
C SER A 49 42.24 0.71 -22.23
N GLU A 50 43.11 -0.13 -21.68
CA GLU A 50 44.47 -0.31 -22.17
C GLU A 50 44.52 -0.91 -23.58
N GLU A 51 43.83 -2.04 -23.77
CA GLU A 51 43.84 -2.72 -25.08
C GLU A 51 43.04 -1.95 -26.13
N MET A 52 41.96 -1.27 -25.74
CA MET A 52 41.16 -0.44 -26.62
C MET A 52 41.95 0.78 -27.12
N SER A 53 42.80 1.36 -26.30
CA SER A 53 43.64 2.50 -26.69
C SER A 53 44.66 2.15 -27.79
N LYS A 54 45.08 0.87 -27.88
CA LYS A 54 45.95 0.35 -28.93
C LYS A 54 45.24 0.18 -30.26
N VAL A 55 43.89 -0.03 -30.22
CA VAL A 55 43.07 -0.23 -31.42
C VAL A 55 42.40 1.08 -31.87
N ASP A 56 41.81 1.80 -30.94
CA ASP A 56 41.05 3.02 -31.19
C ASP A 56 40.93 3.86 -29.91
N SER A 57 41.83 4.78 -29.68
CA SER A 57 41.96 5.60 -28.49
C SER A 57 40.75 6.51 -28.24
N SER A 58 39.98 6.83 -29.27
CA SER A 58 38.83 7.73 -29.20
C SER A 58 37.47 7.01 -29.14
N PHE A 59 37.48 5.67 -29.19
CA PHE A 59 36.25 4.87 -29.26
C PHE A 59 35.30 5.14 -28.10
N PHE A 60 35.77 5.13 -26.87
CA PHE A 60 34.91 5.37 -25.70
C PHE A 60 34.35 6.81 -25.64
N HIS A 61 35.11 7.80 -26.11
CA HIS A 61 34.63 9.18 -26.20
C HIS A 61 33.50 9.29 -27.22
N ARG A 62 33.67 8.71 -28.41
CA ARG A 62 32.60 8.69 -29.41
C ARG A 62 31.37 7.92 -28.94
N LEU A 63 31.55 6.83 -28.21
CA LEU A 63 30.46 6.07 -27.63
C LEU A 63 29.68 6.88 -26.60
N ASP A 64 30.36 7.66 -25.76
CA ASP A 64 29.71 8.54 -24.79
C ASP A 64 28.99 9.69 -25.52
N ASP A 65 29.57 10.31 -26.55
CA ASP A 65 28.95 11.36 -27.36
C ASP A 65 27.71 10.85 -28.12
N SER A 66 27.63 9.57 -28.45
CA SER A 66 26.47 8.98 -29.11
C SER A 66 25.18 9.06 -28.26
N PHE A 67 25.31 9.19 -26.97
CA PHE A 67 24.17 9.33 -26.02
C PHE A 67 23.67 10.77 -25.84
N LEU A 68 24.40 11.76 -26.37
CA LEU A 68 23.95 13.16 -26.31
C LEU A 68 22.67 13.35 -27.13
N VAL A 69 21.81 14.25 -26.67
CA VAL A 69 20.64 14.65 -27.43
C VAL A 69 21.05 15.41 -28.69
N PRO A 70 20.20 15.45 -29.74
CA PRO A 70 20.58 16.07 -31.01
C PRO A 70 21.07 17.51 -30.87
N GLU A 71 20.51 18.28 -29.96
CA GLU A 71 20.85 19.67 -29.67
C GLU A 71 22.29 19.81 -29.16
N ASP A 72 22.73 18.90 -28.28
CA ASP A 72 24.08 18.89 -27.70
C ASP A 72 25.13 18.40 -28.68
N LYS A 73 24.74 17.68 -29.74
CA LYS A 73 25.64 17.20 -30.79
C LYS A 73 26.08 18.29 -31.77
N ARG A 74 25.66 19.54 -31.57
CA ARG A 74 26.07 20.69 -32.40
C ARG A 74 25.97 20.44 -33.91
N GLY A 75 24.93 19.71 -34.31
CA GLY A 75 24.66 19.41 -35.71
C GLY A 75 25.59 18.35 -36.35
N SER A 76 26.59 17.85 -35.63
CA SER A 76 27.43 16.78 -36.15
C SER A 76 26.92 15.40 -35.77
N LYS A 77 26.98 14.44 -36.71
CA LYS A 77 26.79 13.03 -36.45
C LYS A 77 28.08 12.44 -35.94
N TYR A 78 28.10 11.92 -34.74
CA TYR A 78 29.24 11.20 -34.17
C TYR A 78 29.09 9.71 -34.44
N PRO A 79 29.78 9.14 -35.46
CA PRO A 79 29.75 7.68 -35.65
C PRO A 79 30.45 6.96 -34.49
N ILE A 80 29.94 5.81 -34.10
CA ILE A 80 30.58 4.97 -33.07
C ILE A 80 31.98 4.51 -33.53
N PHE A 81 32.07 4.14 -34.80
CA PHE A 81 33.33 3.82 -35.43
C PHE A 81 33.97 5.08 -36.00
N ALA A 82 35.23 4.97 -36.46
CA ALA A 82 35.98 6.14 -36.94
C ALA A 82 35.32 6.83 -38.16
N THR A 83 34.61 6.06 -38.98
CA THR A 83 33.97 6.55 -40.22
C THR A 83 32.52 6.07 -40.34
N LEU A 84 31.71 6.82 -41.09
CA LEU A 84 30.35 6.41 -41.46
C LEU A 84 30.32 5.16 -42.35
N ALA A 85 31.40 4.92 -43.11
CA ALA A 85 31.49 3.73 -43.94
C ALA A 85 31.59 2.45 -43.11
N GLU A 86 32.46 2.44 -42.07
CA GLU A 86 32.59 1.34 -41.11
C GLU A 86 31.25 1.09 -40.36
N GLU A 87 30.54 2.16 -39.98
CA GLU A 87 29.28 2.04 -39.28
C GLU A 87 28.18 1.41 -40.18
N LYS A 88 28.13 1.79 -41.46
CA LYS A 88 27.22 1.18 -42.43
C LYS A 88 27.56 -0.28 -42.68
N GLU A 89 28.83 -0.63 -42.79
CA GLU A 89 29.30 -2.01 -42.96
C GLU A 89 28.94 -2.86 -41.74
N TYR A 90 29.13 -2.34 -40.51
CA TYR A 90 28.71 -2.97 -39.29
C TYR A 90 27.23 -3.31 -39.32
N HIS A 91 26.35 -2.34 -39.62
CA HIS A 91 24.91 -2.55 -39.63
C HIS A 91 24.47 -3.51 -40.75
N LYS A 92 25.20 -3.54 -41.88
CA LYS A 92 24.92 -4.50 -42.95
C LYS A 92 25.28 -5.92 -42.52
N LYS A 93 26.40 -6.11 -41.85
CA LYS A 93 26.89 -7.43 -41.35
C LYS A 93 26.08 -7.90 -40.13
N PHE A 94 25.74 -7.00 -39.26
CA PHE A 94 25.03 -7.26 -38.01
C PHE A 94 23.77 -6.39 -37.88
N PRO A 95 22.63 -6.78 -38.48
CA PRO A 95 21.38 -6.00 -38.42
C PRO A 95 20.91 -5.68 -37.02
N THR A 96 21.20 -6.55 -36.06
CA THR A 96 20.96 -6.31 -34.62
C THR A 96 22.14 -6.75 -33.78
N ILE A 97 22.20 -6.26 -32.54
CA ILE A 97 23.27 -6.65 -31.60
C ILE A 97 23.25 -8.15 -31.26
N TYR A 98 22.14 -8.85 -31.48
CA TYR A 98 22.02 -10.28 -31.26
C TYR A 98 22.76 -11.06 -32.36
N HIS A 99 22.78 -10.57 -33.62
CA HIS A 99 23.58 -11.14 -34.70
C HIS A 99 25.06 -11.10 -34.33
N LEU A 100 25.55 -9.95 -33.81
CA LEU A 100 26.93 -9.82 -33.33
C LEU A 100 27.23 -10.78 -32.18
N ARG A 101 26.35 -10.86 -31.17
CA ARG A 101 26.53 -11.74 -30.01
C ARG A 101 26.63 -13.22 -30.41
N LYS A 102 25.73 -13.68 -31.29
CA LYS A 102 25.73 -15.05 -31.84
C LYS A 102 26.99 -15.32 -32.60
N HIS A 103 27.39 -14.41 -33.51
CA HIS A 103 28.63 -14.53 -34.26
C HIS A 103 29.85 -14.69 -33.33
N LEU A 104 30.01 -13.85 -32.32
CA LEU A 104 31.11 -13.88 -31.37
C LEU A 104 31.14 -15.15 -30.49
N ALA A 105 29.99 -15.71 -30.20
CA ALA A 105 29.87 -16.92 -29.36
C ALA A 105 30.16 -18.20 -30.16
N ASP A 106 29.77 -18.25 -31.42
CA ASP A 106 29.86 -19.44 -32.25
C ASP A 106 31.14 -19.48 -33.12
N SER A 107 31.62 -18.30 -33.64
CA SER A 107 32.78 -18.19 -34.50
C SER A 107 34.09 -18.32 -33.72
N LYS A 108 35.10 -18.92 -34.38
CA LYS A 108 36.50 -18.97 -33.92
C LYS A 108 37.36 -17.85 -34.51
N GLU A 109 36.83 -17.06 -35.43
CA GLU A 109 37.58 -16.01 -36.11
C GLU A 109 37.86 -14.83 -35.17
N LYS A 110 39.06 -14.23 -35.33
CA LYS A 110 39.38 -13.00 -34.60
C LYS A 110 38.47 -11.88 -35.05
N THR A 111 37.76 -11.27 -34.06
CA THR A 111 36.83 -10.16 -34.31
C THR A 111 37.39 -8.86 -33.73
N ASP A 112 37.07 -7.71 -34.34
CA ASP A 112 37.47 -6.39 -33.85
C ASP A 112 37.12 -6.20 -32.38
N LEU A 113 38.06 -5.70 -31.58
CA LEU A 113 37.90 -5.50 -30.12
C LEU A 113 36.74 -4.58 -29.76
N ARG A 114 36.46 -3.57 -30.62
CA ARG A 114 35.34 -2.65 -30.46
C ARG A 114 34.01 -3.41 -30.48
N LEU A 115 33.85 -4.40 -31.36
CA LEU A 115 32.65 -5.23 -31.49
C LEU A 115 32.48 -6.17 -30.28
N ILE A 116 33.58 -6.75 -29.78
CA ILE A 116 33.58 -7.56 -28.58
C ILE A 116 33.08 -6.73 -27.38
N TYR A 117 33.61 -5.51 -27.22
CA TYR A 117 33.15 -4.60 -26.17
C TYR A 117 31.67 -4.29 -26.30
N LEU A 118 31.16 -3.97 -27.50
CA LEU A 118 29.72 -3.66 -27.69
C LEU A 118 28.84 -4.84 -27.30
N ALA A 119 29.20 -6.06 -27.65
CA ALA A 119 28.45 -7.26 -27.28
C ALA A 119 28.42 -7.49 -25.76
N LEU A 120 29.57 -7.41 -25.08
CA LEU A 120 29.67 -7.54 -23.63
C LEU A 120 28.96 -6.40 -22.90
N ALA A 121 29.09 -5.17 -23.39
CA ALA A 121 28.42 -4.01 -22.85
C ALA A 121 26.88 -4.15 -22.92
N HIS A 122 26.35 -4.68 -24.02
CA HIS A 122 24.92 -4.96 -24.16
C HIS A 122 24.44 -5.99 -23.14
N MET A 123 25.17 -7.10 -22.92
CA MET A 123 24.79 -8.11 -21.91
C MET A 123 24.85 -7.54 -20.49
N ILE A 124 25.88 -6.78 -20.14
CA ILE A 124 26.06 -6.13 -18.84
C ILE A 124 24.98 -5.04 -18.61
N LYS A 125 24.59 -4.33 -19.67
CA LYS A 125 23.54 -3.31 -19.63
C LYS A 125 22.17 -3.93 -19.36
N TYR A 126 21.88 -5.09 -19.96
CA TYR A 126 20.59 -5.78 -19.93
C TYR A 126 20.73 -7.21 -19.39
N ARG A 127 21.29 -7.35 -18.22
CA ARG A 127 21.78 -8.60 -17.63
C ARG A 127 20.74 -9.60 -17.14
N GLY A 128 19.43 -9.33 -17.35
CA GLY A 128 18.37 -10.22 -16.90
C GLY A 128 18.03 -10.08 -15.41
N HIS A 129 17.14 -10.96 -14.93
CA HIS A 129 16.73 -11.01 -13.51
C HIS A 129 17.62 -11.97 -12.69
N PHE A 130 17.45 -11.92 -11.35
CA PHE A 130 18.22 -12.70 -10.37
C PHE A 130 17.29 -13.49 -9.45
N LEU A 131 16.19 -13.99 -9.96
CA LEU A 131 15.20 -14.74 -9.18
C LEU A 131 15.61 -16.21 -8.94
N TYR A 132 16.49 -16.74 -9.80
CA TYR A 132 17.00 -18.10 -9.67
C TYR A 132 18.34 -18.11 -8.92
N GLU A 133 18.59 -19.20 -8.21
CA GLU A 133 19.87 -19.45 -7.52
C GLU A 133 21.04 -19.57 -8.53
N GLU A 134 22.28 -19.41 -8.05
CA GLU A 134 23.48 -19.49 -8.91
C GLU A 134 23.62 -20.81 -9.67
N SER A 135 23.10 -21.91 -9.09
CA SER A 135 23.10 -23.27 -9.66
C SER A 135 21.98 -23.53 -10.70
N PHE A 136 21.22 -22.52 -11.11
CA PHE A 136 20.17 -22.71 -12.10
C PHE A 136 20.78 -23.20 -13.42
N ASP A 137 20.54 -24.47 -13.75
CA ASP A 137 20.86 -25.03 -15.05
C ASP A 137 19.70 -24.78 -16.02
N ILE A 138 19.99 -24.14 -17.13
CA ILE A 138 19.01 -23.82 -18.18
C ILE A 138 18.32 -25.09 -18.70
N LYS A 139 19.02 -26.23 -18.68
CA LYS A 139 18.47 -27.54 -19.04
C LYS A 139 17.43 -28.06 -18.06
N ASN A 140 17.39 -27.50 -16.84
CA ASN A 140 16.47 -27.86 -15.76
C ASN A 140 15.33 -26.83 -15.61
N ASN A 141 14.95 -26.12 -16.67
CA ASN A 141 13.72 -25.31 -16.68
C ASN A 141 12.51 -26.27 -16.76
N ASP A 142 12.32 -27.03 -15.71
CA ASP A 142 11.36 -28.11 -15.61
C ASP A 142 9.97 -27.53 -15.28
N ILE A 143 9.24 -27.20 -16.32
CA ILE A 143 7.86 -26.70 -16.24
C ILE A 143 6.99 -27.68 -15.46
N GLN A 144 7.16 -28.99 -15.67
CA GLN A 144 6.40 -30.02 -15.00
C GLN A 144 6.63 -30.02 -13.49
N LYS A 145 7.87 -29.87 -13.06
CA LYS A 145 8.24 -29.81 -11.64
C LYS A 145 7.68 -28.56 -10.96
N ILE A 146 7.80 -27.38 -11.62
CA ILE A 146 7.26 -26.12 -11.08
C ILE A 146 5.73 -26.18 -11.03
N PHE A 147 5.08 -26.81 -12.01
CA PHE A 147 3.65 -27.03 -11.98
C PHE A 147 3.23 -27.96 -10.83
N SER A 148 3.97 -29.05 -10.59
CA SER A 148 3.73 -29.94 -9.45
C SER A 148 3.89 -29.22 -8.10
N GLU A 149 4.90 -28.33 -7.99
CA GLU A 149 5.08 -27.45 -6.83
C GLU A 149 3.87 -26.52 -6.64
N PHE A 150 3.38 -25.91 -7.72
CA PHE A 150 2.18 -25.06 -7.70
C PHE A 150 0.94 -25.84 -7.21
N ILE A 151 0.68 -27.02 -7.77
CA ILE A 151 -0.45 -27.86 -7.36
C ILE A 151 -0.36 -28.27 -5.89
N SER A 152 0.84 -28.65 -5.41
CA SER A 152 1.06 -29.01 -4.00
C SER A 152 0.75 -27.84 -3.07
N ILE A 153 1.20 -26.62 -3.41
CA ILE A 153 0.91 -25.42 -2.62
C ILE A 153 -0.59 -25.08 -2.70
N TYR A 154 -1.20 -25.21 -3.87
CA TYR A 154 -2.63 -24.98 -4.06
C TYR A 154 -3.47 -25.91 -3.16
N ASP A 155 -3.21 -27.22 -3.18
CA ASP A 155 -3.91 -28.20 -2.36
C ASP A 155 -3.70 -27.97 -0.85
N ASN A 156 -2.50 -27.52 -0.45
CA ASN A 156 -2.21 -27.17 0.94
C ASN A 156 -2.89 -25.87 1.40
N THR A 157 -3.18 -24.99 0.47
CA THR A 157 -3.79 -23.68 0.76
C THR A 157 -5.31 -23.76 0.83
N PHE A 158 -5.93 -24.62 0.02
CA PHE A 158 -7.39 -24.74 -0.06
C PHE A 158 -7.86 -26.12 0.40
N GLU A 159 -8.49 -26.16 1.56
CA GLU A 159 -9.08 -27.39 2.13
C GLU A 159 -10.09 -28.02 1.16
N GLY A 160 -9.97 -29.33 0.97
CA GLY A 160 -10.84 -30.10 0.05
C GLY A 160 -10.38 -30.13 -1.41
N SER A 161 -9.24 -29.49 -1.75
CA SER A 161 -8.57 -29.67 -3.03
C SER A 161 -7.74 -30.97 -3.02
N SER A 162 -7.79 -31.71 -4.12
CA SER A 162 -7.02 -32.95 -4.29
C SER A 162 -6.43 -33.09 -5.70
N LEU A 163 -5.99 -31.94 -6.25
CA LEU A 163 -5.46 -31.87 -7.61
C LEU A 163 -4.13 -32.65 -7.76
N SER A 164 -3.32 -32.70 -6.71
CA SER A 164 -2.03 -33.41 -6.70
C SER A 164 -2.15 -34.92 -6.95
N GLY A 165 -3.29 -35.52 -6.66
CA GLY A 165 -3.54 -36.94 -6.91
C GLY A 165 -3.64 -37.35 -8.37
N GLN A 166 -3.77 -36.41 -9.30
CA GLN A 166 -4.04 -36.70 -10.71
C GLN A 166 -2.79 -36.85 -11.60
N ASN A 167 -1.61 -36.48 -11.09
CA ASN A 167 -0.30 -36.66 -11.75
C ASN A 167 -0.25 -36.27 -13.25
N ALA A 168 -0.90 -35.16 -13.60
CA ALA A 168 -1.12 -34.73 -14.97
C ALA A 168 0.16 -34.21 -15.63
N GLN A 169 0.45 -34.68 -16.85
CA GLN A 169 1.57 -34.21 -17.66
C GLN A 169 1.17 -32.95 -18.46
N VAL A 170 1.66 -31.78 -18.05
CA VAL A 170 1.23 -30.48 -18.59
C VAL A 170 2.28 -29.77 -19.45
N GLU A 171 3.55 -30.19 -19.40
CA GLU A 171 4.66 -29.53 -20.07
C GLU A 171 4.44 -29.42 -21.58
N ALA A 172 3.99 -30.50 -22.22
CA ALA A 172 3.71 -30.49 -23.64
C ALA A 172 2.62 -29.48 -24.03
N ILE A 173 1.60 -29.31 -23.16
CA ILE A 173 0.51 -28.35 -23.40
C ILE A 173 1.01 -26.90 -23.25
N PHE A 174 1.82 -26.62 -22.23
CA PHE A 174 2.36 -25.29 -22.02
C PHE A 174 3.31 -24.84 -23.12
N THR A 175 4.09 -25.76 -23.70
CA THR A 175 5.06 -25.49 -24.77
C THR A 175 4.45 -25.54 -26.17
N ASP A 176 3.24 -26.09 -26.33
CA ASP A 176 2.55 -26.15 -27.63
C ASP A 176 2.25 -24.74 -28.20
N LYS A 177 2.28 -24.60 -29.53
CA LYS A 177 2.02 -23.36 -30.26
C LYS A 177 0.51 -23.14 -30.51
N ILE A 178 -0.26 -23.15 -29.45
CA ILE A 178 -1.71 -22.90 -29.48
C ILE A 178 -2.05 -21.64 -28.65
N SER A 179 -3.29 -21.16 -28.76
CA SER A 179 -3.74 -19.98 -28.03
C SER A 179 -3.72 -20.21 -26.50
N LYS A 180 -3.55 -19.12 -25.76
CA LYS A 180 -3.57 -19.15 -24.29
C LYS A 180 -4.85 -19.79 -23.72
N SER A 181 -6.00 -19.48 -24.32
CA SER A 181 -7.28 -20.07 -23.93
C SER A 181 -7.33 -21.56 -24.17
N ALA A 182 -6.81 -22.03 -25.33
CA ALA A 182 -6.75 -23.45 -25.64
C ALA A 182 -5.82 -24.23 -24.69
N LYS A 183 -4.68 -23.65 -24.29
CA LYS A 183 -3.80 -24.24 -23.27
C LYS A 183 -4.55 -24.46 -21.95
N ARG A 184 -5.24 -23.42 -21.46
CA ARG A 184 -6.04 -23.50 -20.23
C ARG A 184 -7.11 -24.58 -20.32
N GLU A 185 -7.88 -24.62 -21.42
CA GLU A 185 -8.95 -25.59 -21.60
C GLU A 185 -8.43 -27.04 -21.63
N ARG A 186 -7.30 -27.28 -22.32
CA ARG A 186 -6.67 -28.61 -22.34
C ARG A 186 -6.22 -29.05 -20.94
N ILE A 187 -5.66 -28.13 -20.14
CA ILE A 187 -5.25 -28.44 -18.76
C ILE A 187 -6.47 -28.71 -17.89
N LEU A 188 -7.52 -27.90 -17.96
CA LEU A 188 -8.76 -28.15 -17.20
C LEU A 188 -9.37 -29.52 -17.52
N LYS A 189 -9.34 -29.93 -18.79
CA LYS A 189 -9.81 -31.27 -19.22
C LYS A 189 -8.95 -32.40 -18.60
N LEU A 190 -7.63 -32.23 -18.50
CA LEU A 190 -6.76 -33.22 -17.87
C LEU A 190 -7.10 -33.42 -16.38
N PHE A 191 -7.53 -32.35 -15.71
CA PHE A 191 -7.93 -32.41 -14.30
C PHE A 191 -9.41 -32.74 -14.10
N ALA A 192 -10.14 -33.10 -15.15
CA ALA A 192 -11.59 -33.29 -15.11
C ALA A 192 -12.32 -32.16 -14.35
N TYR A 193 -11.82 -30.92 -14.46
CA TYR A 193 -12.30 -29.78 -13.73
C TYR A 193 -13.54 -29.18 -14.42
N GLU A 194 -14.71 -29.48 -13.87
CA GLU A 194 -15.98 -29.12 -14.48
C GLU A 194 -16.39 -27.63 -14.32
N LYS A 195 -15.67 -26.89 -13.45
CA LYS A 195 -16.00 -25.47 -13.17
C LYS A 195 -15.08 -24.52 -13.93
N PRO A 196 -15.40 -24.11 -15.18
CA PRO A 196 -14.54 -23.22 -15.98
C PRO A 196 -14.32 -21.83 -15.35
N THR A 197 -15.14 -21.46 -14.36
CA THR A 197 -15.04 -20.18 -13.60
C THR A 197 -14.58 -20.39 -12.16
N GLY A 198 -14.03 -21.55 -11.82
CA GLY A 198 -13.51 -21.86 -10.49
C GLY A 198 -12.14 -21.20 -10.23
N LEU A 199 -11.71 -21.16 -8.97
CA LEU A 199 -10.48 -20.52 -8.54
C LEU A 199 -9.23 -21.09 -9.26
N PHE A 200 -9.14 -22.42 -9.41
CA PHE A 200 -8.07 -23.07 -10.15
C PHE A 200 -8.00 -22.57 -11.61
N SER A 201 -9.15 -22.42 -12.26
CA SER A 201 -9.22 -21.86 -13.61
C SER A 201 -8.72 -20.42 -13.70
N GLU A 202 -8.96 -19.59 -12.67
CA GLU A 202 -8.42 -18.21 -12.61
C GLU A 202 -6.90 -18.22 -12.45
N PHE A 203 -6.34 -19.10 -11.63
CA PHE A 203 -4.88 -19.27 -11.57
C PHE A 203 -4.29 -19.74 -12.90
N LEU A 204 -4.95 -20.69 -13.60
CA LEU A 204 -4.50 -21.08 -14.93
C LEU A 204 -4.56 -19.94 -15.94
N LYS A 205 -5.54 -19.02 -15.85
CA LYS A 205 -5.53 -17.80 -16.68
C LYS A 205 -4.29 -16.97 -16.44
N LEU A 206 -3.89 -16.75 -15.16
CA LEU A 206 -2.64 -16.04 -14.83
C LEU A 206 -1.43 -16.76 -15.42
N ILE A 207 -1.33 -18.06 -15.21
CA ILE A 207 -0.19 -18.90 -15.62
C ILE A 207 0.00 -18.89 -17.14
N VAL A 208 -1.09 -18.87 -17.91
CA VAL A 208 -0.99 -18.72 -19.38
C VAL A 208 -0.83 -17.27 -19.84
N GLY A 209 -0.88 -16.27 -18.93
CA GLY A 209 -0.66 -14.86 -19.22
C GLY A 209 -1.92 -14.06 -19.57
N ASN A 210 -3.11 -14.59 -19.27
CA ASN A 210 -4.37 -13.87 -19.36
C ASN A 210 -4.68 -13.11 -18.08
N GLN A 211 -5.61 -12.14 -18.15
CA GLN A 211 -6.13 -11.46 -16.97
C GLN A 211 -7.06 -12.39 -16.20
N ALA A 212 -6.82 -12.56 -14.89
CA ALA A 212 -7.69 -13.27 -13.96
C ALA A 212 -8.43 -12.28 -13.05
N GLU A 213 -9.56 -12.72 -12.49
CA GLU A 213 -10.39 -11.90 -11.60
C GLU A 213 -10.71 -12.66 -10.32
N PHE A 214 -10.22 -12.15 -9.20
CA PHE A 214 -10.27 -12.84 -7.90
C PHE A 214 -11.40 -12.39 -6.97
N LYS A 215 -12.18 -11.35 -7.33
CA LYS A 215 -13.24 -10.80 -6.48
C LYS A 215 -14.17 -11.86 -5.90
N LYS A 216 -14.71 -12.73 -6.75
CA LYS A 216 -15.71 -13.74 -6.33
C LYS A 216 -15.12 -14.88 -5.49
N HIS A 217 -13.83 -15.13 -5.63
CA HIS A 217 -13.17 -16.27 -5.00
C HIS A 217 -12.69 -15.98 -3.59
N PHE A 218 -12.50 -14.69 -3.27
CA PHE A 218 -12.08 -14.22 -1.96
C PHE A 218 -13.11 -13.26 -1.32
N ASP A 219 -14.36 -13.24 -1.81
CA ASP A 219 -15.46 -12.40 -1.30
C ASP A 219 -15.07 -10.94 -1.12
N LEU A 220 -14.35 -10.38 -2.12
CA LEU A 220 -13.87 -9.01 -2.06
C LEU A 220 -14.99 -8.02 -2.43
N GLU A 221 -14.95 -6.83 -1.83
CA GLU A 221 -15.91 -5.76 -2.16
C GLU A 221 -15.70 -5.21 -3.58
N GLU A 222 -14.43 -5.11 -4.03
CA GLU A 222 -14.04 -4.53 -5.31
C GLU A 222 -13.47 -5.59 -6.27
N LYS A 223 -13.46 -5.28 -7.58
CA LYS A 223 -12.79 -6.11 -8.57
C LYS A 223 -11.29 -6.15 -8.29
N ALA A 224 -10.71 -7.32 -8.35
CA ALA A 224 -9.29 -7.57 -8.16
C ALA A 224 -8.70 -8.26 -9.40
N PRO A 225 -8.60 -7.55 -10.55
CA PRO A 225 -7.99 -8.10 -11.74
C PRO A 225 -6.48 -8.18 -11.58
N LEU A 226 -5.91 -9.31 -11.92
CA LEU A 226 -4.48 -9.53 -11.90
C LEU A 226 -3.99 -10.07 -13.25
N GLN A 227 -2.83 -9.59 -13.71
CA GLN A 227 -2.20 -10.10 -14.94
C GLN A 227 -0.67 -9.94 -14.83
N PHE A 228 0.07 -11.04 -15.04
CA PHE A 228 1.53 -11.04 -14.90
C PHE A 228 2.26 -10.12 -15.89
N SER A 229 1.69 -9.86 -17.05
CA SER A 229 2.30 -9.03 -18.09
C SER A 229 2.08 -7.51 -17.91
N LYS A 230 1.35 -7.06 -16.90
CA LYS A 230 1.12 -5.63 -16.65
C LYS A 230 2.21 -5.02 -15.79
N ASP A 231 2.60 -3.79 -16.10
CA ASP A 231 3.56 -3.01 -15.29
C ASP A 231 3.06 -2.74 -13.86
N THR A 232 1.74 -2.78 -13.65
CA THR A 232 1.08 -2.60 -12.34
C THR A 232 0.95 -3.90 -11.53
N TYR A 233 1.45 -5.03 -12.03
CA TYR A 233 1.27 -6.34 -11.39
C TYR A 233 1.67 -6.37 -9.91
N ASP A 234 2.85 -5.84 -9.59
CA ASP A 234 3.36 -5.87 -8.20
C ASP A 234 2.46 -5.05 -7.26
N GLU A 235 1.96 -3.90 -7.72
CA GLU A 235 1.03 -3.05 -6.98
C GLU A 235 -0.35 -3.70 -6.87
N ASP A 236 -0.85 -4.27 -7.96
CA ASP A 236 -2.15 -4.97 -7.99
C ASP A 236 -2.12 -6.19 -7.06
N LEU A 237 -1.00 -6.94 -7.02
CA LEU A 237 -0.82 -8.08 -6.11
C LEU A 237 -0.70 -7.63 -4.65
N GLU A 238 0.07 -6.58 -4.35
CA GLU A 238 0.18 -6.03 -3.00
C GLU A 238 -1.18 -5.58 -2.46
N ASN A 239 -1.99 -4.92 -3.31
CA ASN A 239 -3.35 -4.53 -2.97
C ASN A 239 -4.27 -5.74 -2.73
N LEU A 240 -4.13 -6.80 -3.52
CA LEU A 240 -4.90 -8.03 -3.36
C LEU A 240 -4.51 -8.74 -2.05
N LEU A 241 -3.21 -8.97 -1.82
CA LEU A 241 -2.70 -9.62 -0.59
C LEU A 241 -3.06 -8.82 0.67
N GLY A 242 -3.07 -7.49 0.59
CA GLY A 242 -3.54 -6.63 1.68
C GLY A 242 -5.00 -6.86 2.08
N GLN A 243 -5.83 -7.42 1.20
CA GLN A 243 -7.24 -7.73 1.44
C GLN A 243 -7.46 -9.19 1.87
N ILE A 244 -6.74 -10.15 1.23
CA ILE A 244 -6.94 -11.58 1.46
C ILE A 244 -5.97 -12.18 2.50
N GLY A 245 -4.91 -11.48 2.83
CA GLY A 245 -3.84 -11.94 3.73
C GLY A 245 -2.59 -12.42 2.98
N ASP A 246 -1.45 -12.31 3.64
CA ASP A 246 -0.14 -12.70 3.09
C ASP A 246 0.03 -14.22 2.95
N ASP A 247 -0.86 -15.00 3.51
CA ASP A 247 -0.88 -16.48 3.45
C ASP A 247 -0.95 -17.04 2.02
N PHE A 248 -1.49 -16.23 1.10
CA PHE A 248 -1.60 -16.59 -0.31
C PHE A 248 -0.39 -16.17 -1.15
N ALA A 249 0.57 -15.44 -0.58
CA ALA A 249 1.71 -14.87 -1.32
C ALA A 249 2.54 -15.96 -2.03
N ASP A 250 2.81 -17.09 -1.35
CA ASP A 250 3.59 -18.20 -1.90
C ASP A 250 2.93 -18.80 -3.15
N LEU A 251 1.59 -18.90 -3.14
CA LEU A 251 0.82 -19.43 -4.28
C LEU A 251 0.95 -18.54 -5.52
N PHE A 252 0.83 -17.22 -5.35
CA PHE A 252 1.04 -16.26 -6.44
C PHE A 252 2.48 -16.22 -6.92
N LEU A 253 3.45 -16.37 -6.01
CA LEU A 253 4.87 -16.43 -6.33
C LEU A 253 5.20 -17.63 -7.22
N VAL A 254 4.71 -18.84 -6.87
CA VAL A 254 4.95 -20.05 -7.67
C VAL A 254 4.19 -20.01 -8.99
N ALA A 255 2.97 -19.47 -9.02
CA ALA A 255 2.25 -19.25 -10.28
C ALA A 255 3.02 -18.29 -11.21
N LYS A 256 3.63 -17.22 -10.67
CA LYS A 256 4.50 -16.31 -11.43
C LYS A 256 5.77 -17.00 -11.93
N LYS A 257 6.42 -17.82 -11.09
CA LYS A 257 7.57 -18.62 -11.45
C LYS A 257 7.26 -19.57 -12.60
N LEU A 258 6.08 -20.20 -12.58
CA LEU A 258 5.63 -21.08 -13.67
C LEU A 258 5.38 -20.30 -14.97
N TYR A 259 4.72 -19.16 -14.90
CA TYR A 259 4.54 -18.26 -16.06
C TYR A 259 5.88 -17.86 -16.69
N ASP A 260 6.86 -17.46 -15.86
CA ASP A 260 8.19 -17.07 -16.34
C ASP A 260 8.94 -18.27 -16.96
N ALA A 261 8.78 -19.47 -16.40
CA ALA A 261 9.36 -20.68 -16.94
C ALA A 261 8.79 -21.04 -18.33
N ILE A 262 7.48 -20.89 -18.52
CA ILE A 262 6.82 -21.10 -19.82
C ILE A 262 7.32 -20.09 -20.86
N LEU A 263 7.40 -18.80 -20.49
CA LEU A 263 7.92 -17.78 -21.39
C LEU A 263 9.39 -18.03 -21.76
N LEU A 264 10.20 -18.42 -20.79
CA LEU A 264 11.61 -18.72 -20.98
C LEU A 264 11.80 -19.93 -21.91
N SER A 265 11.04 -20.98 -21.74
CA SER A 265 11.05 -22.15 -22.65
C SER A 265 10.74 -21.71 -24.09
N GLY A 266 9.72 -20.89 -24.30
CA GLY A 266 9.37 -20.34 -25.63
C GLY A 266 10.46 -19.45 -26.22
N ILE A 267 11.23 -18.75 -25.38
CA ILE A 267 12.37 -17.91 -25.83
C ILE A 267 13.57 -18.78 -26.22
N LEU A 268 13.83 -19.86 -25.50
CA LEU A 268 15.01 -20.71 -25.70
C LEU A 268 14.83 -21.84 -26.73
N THR A 269 13.61 -22.06 -27.22
CA THR A 269 13.35 -23.00 -28.32
C THR A 269 13.85 -22.39 -29.63
N VAL A 270 15.01 -22.85 -30.11
CA VAL A 270 15.69 -22.33 -31.31
C VAL A 270 15.89 -23.44 -32.35
N THR A 271 15.91 -23.05 -33.61
CA THR A 271 16.09 -23.98 -34.77
C THR A 271 17.46 -24.65 -34.78
N ASP A 272 18.48 -23.92 -34.34
CA ASP A 272 19.84 -24.45 -34.23
C ASP A 272 20.24 -24.78 -32.78
N PRO A 273 20.07 -26.04 -32.34
CA PRO A 273 20.40 -26.42 -30.96
C PRO A 273 21.91 -26.49 -30.68
N SER A 274 22.77 -26.40 -31.68
CA SER A 274 24.24 -26.45 -31.54
C SER A 274 24.83 -25.11 -31.11
N THR A 275 24.08 -24.01 -31.25
CA THR A 275 24.54 -22.65 -30.91
C THR A 275 24.95 -22.52 -29.44
N LYS A 276 26.01 -21.75 -29.21
CA LYS A 276 26.42 -21.36 -27.83
C LYS A 276 25.72 -20.10 -27.32
N ALA A 277 24.85 -19.51 -28.16
CA ALA A 277 24.13 -18.29 -27.88
C ALA A 277 22.61 -18.47 -28.14
N PRO A 278 21.90 -19.32 -27.39
CA PRO A 278 20.50 -19.66 -27.65
C PRO A 278 19.54 -18.44 -27.55
N LEU A 279 19.78 -17.55 -26.59
CA LEU A 279 19.00 -16.32 -26.48
C LEU A 279 19.18 -15.44 -27.72
N SER A 280 20.43 -15.24 -28.16
CA SER A 280 20.70 -14.42 -29.33
C SER A 280 20.13 -15.05 -30.59
N ALA A 281 20.19 -16.39 -30.74
CA ALA A 281 19.57 -17.10 -31.85
C ALA A 281 18.05 -16.90 -31.89
N SER A 282 17.38 -17.08 -30.76
CA SER A 282 15.94 -16.82 -30.63
C SER A 282 15.55 -15.39 -31.02
N MET A 283 16.35 -14.39 -30.60
CA MET A 283 16.11 -12.99 -30.96
C MET A 283 16.35 -12.70 -32.44
N ILE A 284 17.24 -13.42 -33.08
CA ILE A 284 17.47 -13.36 -34.54
C ILE A 284 16.29 -13.96 -35.28
N GLU A 285 15.83 -15.17 -34.90
CA GLU A 285 14.65 -15.80 -35.50
C GLU A 285 13.41 -14.90 -35.36
N ARG A 286 13.27 -14.24 -34.20
CA ARG A 286 12.17 -13.29 -33.95
C ARG A 286 12.26 -12.07 -34.87
N TYR A 287 13.47 -11.55 -35.11
CA TYR A 287 13.71 -10.46 -36.06
C TYR A 287 13.37 -10.86 -37.51
N GLU A 288 13.84 -12.02 -37.97
CA GLU A 288 13.58 -12.54 -39.31
C GLU A 288 12.08 -12.81 -39.52
N ASN A 289 11.40 -13.41 -38.54
CA ASN A 289 9.95 -13.64 -38.61
C ASN A 289 9.20 -12.30 -38.64
N HIS A 290 9.62 -11.28 -37.90
CA HIS A 290 9.04 -9.95 -37.96
C HIS A 290 9.18 -9.33 -39.34
N GLN A 291 10.35 -9.45 -40.01
CA GLN A 291 10.57 -8.94 -41.36
C GLN A 291 9.68 -9.66 -42.37
N LYS A 292 9.56 -10.98 -42.22
CA LYS A 292 8.71 -11.83 -43.08
C LYS A 292 7.22 -11.47 -42.96
N ASP A 293 6.76 -11.34 -41.73
CA ASP A 293 5.38 -10.97 -41.45
C ASP A 293 5.08 -9.54 -41.93
N LEU A 294 6.03 -8.62 -41.80
CA LEU A 294 5.88 -7.25 -42.27
C LEU A 294 5.80 -7.17 -43.79
N ALA A 295 6.65 -7.93 -44.51
CA ALA A 295 6.61 -7.99 -45.94
C ALA A 295 5.28 -8.58 -46.42
N ALA A 296 4.80 -9.68 -45.80
CA ALA A 296 3.52 -10.29 -46.12
C ALA A 296 2.34 -9.35 -45.86
N LEU A 297 2.33 -8.65 -44.72
CA LEU A 297 1.29 -7.68 -44.37
C LEU A 297 1.26 -6.51 -45.34
N LYS A 298 2.42 -5.97 -45.73
CA LYS A 298 2.54 -4.88 -46.71
C LYS A 298 1.95 -5.28 -48.03
N GLN A 299 2.33 -6.47 -48.54
CA GLN A 299 1.82 -7.01 -49.78
C GLN A 299 0.31 -7.24 -49.73
N PHE A 300 -0.20 -7.81 -48.64
CA PHE A 300 -1.63 -8.07 -48.48
C PHE A 300 -2.45 -6.78 -48.46
N ILE A 301 -2.03 -5.77 -47.73
CA ILE A 301 -2.72 -4.48 -47.64
C ILE A 301 -2.61 -3.71 -48.96
N GLN A 302 -1.48 -3.76 -49.63
CA GLN A 302 -1.30 -3.13 -50.92
C GLN A 302 -2.22 -3.73 -52.00
N ASN A 303 -2.44 -5.04 -51.94
CA ASN A 303 -3.27 -5.74 -52.90
C ASN A 303 -4.79 -5.62 -52.63
N ASN A 304 -5.21 -5.56 -51.36
CA ASN A 304 -6.60 -5.65 -50.93
C ASN A 304 -7.17 -4.37 -50.33
N LEU A 305 -6.31 -3.46 -49.83
CA LEU A 305 -6.71 -2.30 -49.01
C LEU A 305 -5.73 -1.12 -49.21
N GLN A 306 -5.41 -0.81 -50.48
CA GLN A 306 -4.39 0.19 -50.79
C GLN A 306 -4.65 1.57 -50.15
N GLU A 307 -5.92 1.95 -49.99
CA GLU A 307 -6.32 3.22 -49.37
C GLU A 307 -5.99 3.26 -47.88
N LYS A 308 -5.76 2.12 -47.23
CA LYS A 308 -5.38 2.02 -45.83
C LYS A 308 -3.85 1.92 -45.60
N TYR A 309 -3.07 1.87 -46.68
CA TYR A 309 -1.62 1.63 -46.58
C TYR A 309 -0.91 2.69 -45.73
N ASP A 310 -1.18 3.97 -45.94
CA ASP A 310 -0.57 5.04 -45.15
C ASP A 310 -1.07 5.11 -43.70
N GLU A 311 -2.35 4.80 -43.49
CA GLU A 311 -2.91 4.70 -42.15
C GLU A 311 -2.21 3.61 -41.32
N VAL A 312 -1.90 2.46 -41.93
CA VAL A 312 -1.26 1.35 -41.25
C VAL A 312 0.25 1.57 -41.04
N PHE A 313 0.97 2.05 -42.07
CA PHE A 313 2.43 2.02 -42.11
C PHE A 313 3.11 3.37 -41.91
N SER A 314 2.39 4.49 -42.05
CA SER A 314 2.93 5.86 -41.98
C SER A 314 2.36 6.66 -40.83
N ASP A 315 1.06 6.54 -40.52
CA ASP A 315 0.40 7.32 -39.50
C ASP A 315 0.64 6.78 -38.08
N GLN A 316 1.49 7.47 -37.32
CA GLN A 316 1.84 7.11 -35.93
C GLN A 316 0.73 7.42 -34.92
N SER A 317 -0.30 8.16 -35.28
CA SER A 317 -1.44 8.49 -34.40
C SER A 317 -2.49 7.39 -34.34
N LYS A 318 -2.43 6.42 -35.26
CA LYS A 318 -3.34 5.30 -35.36
C LYS A 318 -2.77 4.03 -34.73
N ASP A 319 -3.63 3.05 -34.50
CA ASP A 319 -3.27 1.74 -33.95
C ASP A 319 -2.64 0.77 -34.98
N GLY A 320 -2.20 1.30 -36.13
CA GLY A 320 -1.49 0.57 -37.17
C GLY A 320 -0.03 0.24 -36.79
N TYR A 321 0.70 -0.33 -37.75
CA TYR A 321 2.10 -0.73 -37.57
C TYR A 321 3.00 0.45 -37.20
N ALA A 322 2.79 1.64 -37.81
CA ALA A 322 3.58 2.82 -37.49
C ALA A 322 3.44 3.26 -36.02
N GLY A 323 2.23 3.26 -35.47
CA GLY A 323 2.00 3.52 -34.05
C GLY A 323 2.58 2.45 -33.16
N TYR A 324 2.41 1.17 -33.52
CA TYR A 324 2.93 0.04 -32.77
C TYR A 324 4.47 0.03 -32.70
N ILE A 325 5.19 0.15 -33.83
CA ILE A 325 6.66 0.07 -33.82
C ILE A 325 7.30 1.24 -33.07
N ASN A 326 6.68 2.43 -33.12
CA ASN A 326 7.13 3.63 -32.40
C ASN A 326 6.69 3.68 -30.91
N GLY A 327 5.99 2.67 -30.43
CA GLY A 327 5.58 2.54 -29.03
C GLY A 327 4.45 3.49 -28.59
N LYS A 328 3.72 4.09 -29.55
CA LYS A 328 2.54 4.92 -29.27
C LYS A 328 1.29 4.08 -29.04
N THR A 329 1.27 2.89 -29.60
CA THR A 329 0.17 1.92 -29.48
C THR A 329 0.65 0.63 -28.81
N THR A 330 -0.22 0.00 -28.01
CA THR A 330 0.06 -1.30 -27.36
C THR A 330 -0.07 -2.44 -28.36
N GLN A 331 0.55 -3.57 -28.06
CA GLN A 331 0.39 -4.79 -28.88
C GLN A 331 -1.07 -5.23 -28.98
N GLU A 332 -1.83 -5.14 -27.90
CA GLU A 332 -3.26 -5.51 -27.87
C GLU A 332 -4.10 -4.62 -28.80
N ALA A 333 -3.88 -3.28 -28.73
CA ALA A 333 -4.59 -2.33 -29.58
C ALA A 333 -4.23 -2.55 -31.06
N PHE A 334 -2.94 -2.76 -31.36
CA PHE A 334 -2.47 -3.09 -32.69
C PHE A 334 -3.08 -4.39 -33.22
N TYR A 335 -3.08 -5.46 -32.44
CA TYR A 335 -3.68 -6.75 -32.83
C TYR A 335 -5.17 -6.62 -33.07
N LYS A 336 -5.89 -5.91 -32.20
CA LYS A 336 -7.31 -5.63 -32.37
C LYS A 336 -7.59 -4.84 -33.64
N TYR A 337 -6.77 -3.82 -33.92
CA TYR A 337 -6.89 -3.02 -35.14
C TYR A 337 -6.68 -3.87 -36.39
N ILE A 338 -5.60 -4.65 -36.49
CA ILE A 338 -5.29 -5.52 -37.63
C ILE A 338 -6.36 -6.62 -37.77
N LYS A 339 -6.79 -7.25 -36.67
CA LYS A 339 -7.88 -8.27 -36.72
C LYS A 339 -9.15 -7.68 -37.29
N ASN A 340 -9.57 -6.50 -36.86
CA ASN A 340 -10.77 -5.84 -37.39
C ASN A 340 -10.62 -5.45 -38.89
N LEU A 341 -9.40 -5.03 -39.26
CA LEU A 341 -9.12 -4.63 -40.65
C LEU A 341 -9.14 -5.83 -41.62
N LEU A 342 -8.57 -6.98 -41.19
CA LEU A 342 -8.35 -8.13 -42.07
C LEU A 342 -9.44 -9.21 -42.01
N SER A 343 -10.24 -9.28 -40.95
CA SER A 343 -11.18 -10.38 -40.70
C SER A 343 -12.24 -10.61 -41.77
N LYS A 344 -12.45 -9.66 -42.67
CA LYS A 344 -13.43 -9.72 -43.75
C LYS A 344 -12.85 -10.16 -45.12
N PHE A 345 -11.54 -10.37 -45.18
CA PHE A 345 -10.84 -10.66 -46.41
C PHE A 345 -10.41 -12.12 -46.49
N GLU A 346 -10.65 -12.78 -47.60
CA GLU A 346 -10.18 -14.12 -47.89
C GLU A 346 -8.62 -14.13 -47.90
N GLY A 347 -8.00 -15.17 -47.37
CA GLY A 347 -6.55 -15.26 -47.25
C GLY A 347 -5.94 -14.52 -46.06
N SER A 348 -6.75 -13.98 -45.17
CA SER A 348 -6.28 -13.35 -43.92
C SER A 348 -5.90 -14.32 -42.80
N ASP A 349 -6.22 -15.62 -42.96
CA ASP A 349 -6.06 -16.66 -41.91
C ASP A 349 -4.65 -16.72 -41.34
N TYR A 350 -3.62 -16.55 -42.19
CA TYR A 350 -2.23 -16.51 -41.74
C TYR A 350 -1.96 -15.46 -40.67
N PHE A 351 -2.52 -14.25 -40.85
CA PHE A 351 -2.35 -13.14 -39.93
C PHE A 351 -3.18 -13.35 -38.67
N LEU A 352 -4.42 -13.79 -38.84
CA LEU A 352 -5.37 -13.99 -37.74
C LEU A 352 -4.89 -15.09 -36.79
N ASP A 353 -4.40 -16.23 -37.34
CA ASP A 353 -3.82 -17.32 -36.53
C ASP A 353 -2.61 -16.88 -35.75
N LYS A 354 -1.69 -16.12 -36.36
CA LYS A 354 -0.53 -15.55 -35.66
C LYS A 354 -0.92 -14.51 -34.58
N ILE A 355 -1.93 -13.71 -34.83
CA ILE A 355 -2.48 -12.76 -33.85
C ILE A 355 -3.08 -13.52 -32.67
N GLU A 356 -3.82 -14.58 -32.90
CA GLU A 356 -4.45 -15.41 -31.86
C GLU A 356 -3.39 -16.10 -30.97
N ARG A 357 -2.28 -16.53 -31.57
CA ARG A 357 -1.12 -17.06 -30.83
C ARG A 357 -0.25 -15.98 -30.19
N GLU A 358 -0.52 -14.71 -30.41
CA GLU A 358 0.29 -13.56 -30.01
C GLU A 358 1.72 -13.60 -30.57
N ASP A 359 1.91 -14.13 -31.77
CA ASP A 359 3.21 -14.30 -32.44
C ASP A 359 3.32 -13.46 -33.73
N PHE A 360 2.39 -12.55 -33.98
CA PHE A 360 2.42 -11.67 -35.14
C PHE A 360 3.27 -10.42 -34.90
N LEU A 361 4.24 -10.14 -35.77
CA LEU A 361 5.09 -8.94 -35.74
C LEU A 361 5.70 -8.64 -34.35
N ARG A 362 6.12 -9.69 -33.63
CA ARG A 362 6.73 -9.53 -32.31
C ARG A 362 8.02 -8.73 -32.37
N LYS A 363 8.18 -7.77 -31.46
CA LYS A 363 9.42 -7.02 -31.30
C LYS A 363 10.49 -7.88 -30.60
N GLN A 364 11.77 -7.63 -30.87
CA GLN A 364 12.84 -8.30 -30.13
C GLN A 364 12.82 -7.92 -28.63
N ARG A 365 12.45 -6.66 -28.32
CA ARG A 365 12.25 -6.18 -26.97
C ARG A 365 10.76 -6.15 -26.65
N THR A 366 10.35 -7.07 -25.82
CA THR A 366 8.99 -7.17 -25.28
C THR A 366 9.06 -7.34 -23.78
N PHE A 367 7.91 -7.32 -23.11
CA PHE A 367 7.79 -7.62 -21.68
C PHE A 367 8.37 -9.00 -21.34
N ASP A 368 8.23 -9.99 -22.25
CA ASP A 368 8.74 -11.35 -22.07
C ASP A 368 10.24 -11.41 -21.77
N ASN A 369 11.02 -10.41 -22.19
CA ASN A 369 12.44 -10.34 -21.89
C ASN A 369 12.71 -10.16 -20.37
N GLY A 370 11.71 -9.80 -19.59
CA GLY A 370 11.77 -9.78 -18.14
C GLY A 370 11.89 -11.17 -17.50
N SER A 371 11.49 -12.23 -18.21
CA SER A 371 11.63 -13.64 -17.78
C SER A 371 13.05 -14.20 -17.97
N ILE A 372 13.96 -13.49 -18.61
CA ILE A 372 15.31 -13.97 -18.92
C ILE A 372 16.20 -13.86 -17.67
N PRO A 373 16.70 -14.98 -17.13
CA PRO A 373 17.63 -14.95 -16.01
C PRO A 373 19.04 -14.55 -16.46
N HIS A 374 19.81 -14.01 -15.52
CA HIS A 374 21.19 -13.55 -15.80
C HIS A 374 22.12 -14.71 -16.21
N GLN A 375 21.83 -15.94 -15.80
CA GLN A 375 22.59 -17.14 -16.14
C GLN A 375 22.70 -17.35 -17.66
N ILE A 376 21.64 -17.02 -18.40
CA ILE A 376 21.65 -17.16 -19.87
C ILE A 376 22.59 -16.15 -20.51
N HIS A 377 22.57 -14.90 -20.02
CA HIS A 377 23.55 -13.91 -20.46
C HIS A 377 24.98 -14.30 -20.07
N LEU A 378 25.16 -14.91 -18.89
CA LEU A 378 26.46 -15.42 -18.44
C LEU A 378 26.97 -16.56 -19.31
N GLN A 379 26.09 -17.46 -19.75
CA GLN A 379 26.44 -18.55 -20.67
C GLN A 379 26.98 -18.01 -22.00
N GLU A 380 26.27 -17.08 -22.65
CA GLU A 380 26.71 -16.46 -23.90
C GLU A 380 28.02 -15.67 -23.69
N MET A 381 28.12 -14.91 -22.58
CA MET A 381 29.31 -14.15 -22.25
C MET A 381 30.53 -15.07 -22.08
N ASN A 382 30.38 -16.21 -21.39
CA ASN A 382 31.46 -17.19 -21.24
C ASN A 382 31.86 -17.80 -22.58
N ALA A 383 30.91 -18.02 -23.50
CA ALA A 383 31.21 -18.51 -24.84
C ALA A 383 32.03 -17.47 -25.64
N ILE A 384 31.61 -16.19 -25.59
CA ILE A 384 32.35 -15.10 -26.26
C ILE A 384 33.75 -14.95 -25.69
N ILE A 385 33.92 -14.89 -24.37
CA ILE A 385 35.22 -14.74 -23.70
C ILE A 385 36.12 -15.93 -24.03
N ARG A 386 35.59 -17.17 -24.07
CA ARG A 386 36.36 -18.34 -24.44
C ARG A 386 36.85 -18.30 -25.88
N ARG A 387 35.99 -17.91 -26.86
CA ARG A 387 36.30 -17.85 -28.26
C ARG A 387 37.28 -16.73 -28.60
N GLN A 388 36.96 -15.52 -28.16
CA GLN A 388 37.75 -14.33 -28.47
C GLN A 388 38.98 -14.18 -27.55
N GLY A 389 38.98 -14.84 -26.40
CA GLY A 389 40.15 -14.89 -25.51
C GLY A 389 41.37 -15.65 -26.07
N GLU A 390 41.17 -16.50 -27.08
CA GLU A 390 42.24 -17.12 -27.84
C GLU A 390 43.04 -16.06 -28.65
N HIS A 391 42.40 -14.96 -29.04
CA HIS A 391 43.01 -13.86 -29.81
C HIS A 391 43.38 -12.65 -28.94
N TYR A 392 42.75 -12.52 -27.76
CA TYR A 392 42.92 -11.42 -26.83
C TYR A 392 43.11 -11.94 -25.40
N PRO A 393 44.38 -12.28 -25.01
CA PRO A 393 44.66 -12.91 -23.70
C PRO A 393 44.08 -12.18 -22.50
N PHE A 394 44.03 -10.83 -22.52
CA PHE A 394 43.50 -10.02 -21.43
C PHE A 394 42.04 -10.34 -21.08
N LEU A 395 41.25 -10.87 -22.04
CA LEU A 395 39.88 -11.31 -21.79
C LEU A 395 39.82 -12.53 -20.87
N GLN A 396 40.76 -13.46 -21.02
CA GLN A 396 40.90 -14.64 -20.15
C GLN A 396 41.42 -14.24 -18.76
N GLU A 397 42.40 -13.36 -18.71
CA GLU A 397 42.95 -12.83 -17.46
C GLU A 397 41.90 -12.10 -16.60
N ASN A 398 41.04 -11.34 -17.25
CA ASN A 398 39.99 -10.58 -16.61
C ASN A 398 38.61 -11.28 -16.60
N LYS A 399 38.53 -12.54 -16.99
CA LYS A 399 37.28 -13.30 -17.11
C LYS A 399 36.43 -13.23 -15.85
N GLU A 400 37.03 -13.47 -14.69
CA GLU A 400 36.28 -13.47 -13.41
C GLU A 400 35.82 -12.04 -13.02
N LYS A 401 36.61 -11.01 -13.33
CA LYS A 401 36.17 -9.61 -13.11
C LYS A 401 34.98 -9.26 -14.00
N ILE A 402 35.00 -9.65 -15.28
CA ILE A 402 33.90 -9.41 -16.23
C ILE A 402 32.64 -10.17 -15.79
N LYS A 403 32.75 -11.43 -15.36
CA LYS A 403 31.64 -12.20 -14.76
C LYS A 403 31.06 -11.51 -13.54
N LYS A 404 31.94 -11.05 -12.64
CA LYS A 404 31.51 -10.33 -11.43
C LYS A 404 30.74 -9.04 -11.79
N ILE A 405 31.11 -8.30 -12.83
CA ILE A 405 30.33 -7.13 -13.28
C ILE A 405 28.88 -7.53 -13.67
N LEU A 406 28.72 -8.66 -14.36
CA LEU A 406 27.40 -9.16 -14.75
C LEU A 406 26.61 -9.67 -13.54
N THR A 407 27.20 -10.50 -12.70
CA THR A 407 26.50 -11.24 -11.64
C THR A 407 26.35 -10.46 -10.33
N PHE A 408 27.20 -9.44 -10.11
CA PHE A 408 27.25 -8.72 -8.84
C PHE A 408 25.94 -7.98 -8.51
N ARG A 409 25.44 -8.21 -7.30
CA ARG A 409 24.36 -7.47 -6.65
C ARG A 409 24.88 -6.89 -5.36
N ILE A 410 24.56 -5.62 -5.10
CA ILE A 410 24.80 -5.04 -3.78
C ILE A 410 23.68 -5.57 -2.88
N PRO A 411 23.99 -6.31 -1.83
CA PRO A 411 22.99 -6.74 -0.86
C PRO A 411 22.26 -5.53 -0.27
N TYR A 412 20.95 -5.59 -0.17
CA TYR A 412 20.17 -4.43 0.27
C TYR A 412 20.49 -4.02 1.71
N TYR A 413 20.86 -4.98 2.56
CA TYR A 413 21.25 -4.74 3.95
C TYR A 413 22.62 -4.05 4.12
N VAL A 414 23.45 -4.03 3.08
CA VAL A 414 24.71 -3.28 3.08
C VAL A 414 24.48 -1.78 2.88
N GLY A 415 23.46 -1.42 2.14
CA GLY A 415 23.05 -0.02 1.92
C GLY A 415 23.85 0.69 0.82
N PRO A 416 23.84 2.04 0.82
CA PRO A 416 24.54 2.85 -0.16
C PRO A 416 26.06 2.72 -0.04
N LEU A 417 26.73 2.51 -1.16
CA LEU A 417 28.21 2.39 -1.20
C LEU A 417 28.96 3.74 -1.15
N ALA A 418 28.26 4.86 -1.15
CA ALA A 418 28.88 6.18 -1.10
C ALA A 418 29.61 6.41 0.22
N ARG A 419 30.79 7.08 0.17
CA ARG A 419 31.53 7.48 1.36
C ARG A 419 30.80 8.58 2.10
N GLY A 420 30.67 8.40 3.42
CA GLY A 420 30.47 9.41 4.43
C GLY A 420 29.42 10.46 4.13
N ASN A 421 28.13 10.11 4.14
CA ASN A 421 27.11 11.12 4.16
C ASN A 421 25.96 10.73 5.09
N GLY A 422 26.21 11.05 6.35
CA GLY A 422 25.16 11.21 7.32
C GLY A 422 24.27 9.99 7.51
N ASP A 423 23.12 10.25 8.03
CA ASP A 423 22.11 9.29 8.50
C ASP A 423 21.62 8.25 7.49
N PHE A 424 21.99 8.35 6.21
CA PHE A 424 21.50 7.47 5.14
C PHE A 424 22.51 6.39 4.69
N ALA A 425 23.75 6.43 5.15
CA ALA A 425 24.76 5.43 4.85
C ALA A 425 25.17 4.70 6.13
N TRP A 426 25.03 3.39 6.15
CA TRP A 426 25.36 2.53 7.29
C TRP A 426 26.38 1.46 6.93
N LEU A 427 26.98 1.55 5.73
CA LEU A 427 28.01 0.65 5.26
C LEU A 427 29.25 0.70 6.16
N THR A 428 29.66 -0.46 6.66
CA THR A 428 30.94 -0.65 7.35
C THR A 428 31.97 -1.19 6.39
N ARG A 429 33.21 -0.65 6.39
CA ARG A 429 34.30 -1.00 5.50
C ARG A 429 35.47 -1.54 6.29
N ASN A 430 36.14 -2.56 5.72
CA ASN A 430 37.42 -3.09 6.22
C ASN A 430 38.62 -2.29 5.69
N SER A 431 38.45 -1.54 4.59
CA SER A 431 39.50 -0.73 3.99
C SER A 431 38.96 0.49 3.23
N ASP A 432 39.84 1.48 3.00
CA ASP A 432 39.51 2.71 2.26
C ASP A 432 39.55 2.60 0.74
N GLN A 433 39.90 1.42 0.19
CA GLN A 433 39.97 1.19 -1.24
C GLN A 433 38.62 1.41 -1.92
N ALA A 434 38.61 1.71 -3.21
CA ALA A 434 37.41 1.86 -4.00
C ALA A 434 36.71 0.50 -4.17
N ILE A 435 35.43 0.43 -3.82
CA ILE A 435 34.63 -0.79 -3.96
C ILE A 435 34.36 -1.05 -5.44
N ARG A 436 34.70 -2.25 -5.87
CA ARG A 436 34.43 -2.82 -7.19
C ARG A 436 33.65 -4.13 -7.05
N PRO A 437 32.99 -4.63 -8.11
CA PRO A 437 32.31 -5.93 -8.04
C PRO A 437 33.21 -7.11 -7.64
N TRP A 438 34.48 -7.05 -7.96
CA TRP A 438 35.44 -8.15 -7.72
C TRP A 438 36.20 -8.08 -6.39
N ASN A 439 36.18 -6.95 -5.68
CA ASN A 439 36.81 -6.80 -4.35
C ASN A 439 35.80 -6.47 -3.24
N PHE A 440 34.51 -6.60 -3.53
CA PHE A 440 33.44 -6.21 -2.61
C PHE A 440 33.50 -6.99 -1.29
N GLU A 441 33.72 -8.30 -1.36
CA GLU A 441 33.77 -9.19 -0.19
C GLU A 441 34.93 -8.89 0.75
N GLU A 442 36.04 -8.36 0.23
CA GLU A 442 37.22 -8.00 1.01
C GLU A 442 37.07 -6.64 1.70
N ILE A 443 36.42 -5.69 1.02
CA ILE A 443 36.33 -4.30 1.46
C ILE A 443 35.11 -4.07 2.36
N VAL A 444 34.02 -4.81 2.18
CA VAL A 444 32.75 -4.57 2.89
C VAL A 444 32.57 -5.56 4.02
N ASP A 445 32.45 -5.05 5.25
CA ASP A 445 31.99 -5.81 6.39
C ASP A 445 30.46 -5.97 6.31
N LYS A 446 30.02 -7.12 5.80
CA LYS A 446 28.61 -7.45 5.64
C LYS A 446 27.90 -7.61 6.97
N ALA A 447 28.56 -8.21 7.97
CA ALA A 447 27.96 -8.49 9.27
C ALA A 447 27.63 -7.19 10.04
N SER A 448 28.62 -6.32 10.17
CA SER A 448 28.43 -5.01 10.84
C SER A 448 27.45 -4.11 10.06
N SER A 449 27.50 -4.16 8.72
CA SER A 449 26.52 -3.44 7.88
C SER A 449 25.10 -3.96 8.07
N ALA A 450 24.91 -5.27 8.24
CA ALA A 450 23.62 -5.87 8.51
C ALA A 450 23.06 -5.48 9.89
N GLU A 451 23.91 -5.41 10.92
CA GLU A 451 23.50 -4.92 12.24
C GLU A 451 23.04 -3.44 12.20
N ALA A 452 23.80 -2.59 11.51
CA ALA A 452 23.41 -1.21 11.31
C ALA A 452 22.10 -1.08 10.53
N PHE A 453 21.85 -1.97 9.54
CA PHE A 453 20.61 -2.05 8.81
C PHE A 453 19.42 -2.42 9.71
N ILE A 454 19.55 -3.46 10.55
CA ILE A 454 18.52 -3.87 11.51
C ILE A 454 18.11 -2.68 12.37
N ASN A 455 19.11 -1.97 12.90
CA ASN A 455 18.87 -0.82 13.75
C ASN A 455 18.12 0.32 13.05
N LYS A 456 18.31 0.50 11.74
CA LYS A 456 17.62 1.53 10.95
C LYS A 456 16.23 1.13 10.49
N MET A 457 15.99 -0.15 10.24
CA MET A 457 14.73 -0.63 9.67
C MET A 457 13.65 -0.89 10.73
N THR A 458 14.02 -1.09 11.98
CA THR A 458 13.08 -1.34 13.06
C THR A 458 12.56 -0.01 13.61
N ASN A 459 11.25 0.18 13.62
CA ASN A 459 10.59 1.34 14.20
C ASN A 459 10.62 1.28 15.74
N TYR A 460 10.33 2.42 16.37
CA TYR A 460 10.18 2.52 17.81
C TYR A 460 8.72 2.49 18.23
N ASP A 461 8.49 2.02 19.47
CA ASP A 461 7.17 1.96 20.09
C ASP A 461 6.60 3.37 20.32
N LEU A 462 5.30 3.54 20.05
CA LEU A 462 4.63 4.82 20.25
C LEU A 462 4.46 5.21 21.71
N TYR A 463 4.42 4.23 22.61
CA TYR A 463 4.23 4.41 24.03
C TYR A 463 5.54 4.40 24.80
N LEU A 464 6.51 3.62 24.36
CA LEU A 464 7.87 3.53 24.91
C LEU A 464 8.90 3.87 23.83
N PRO A 465 9.19 5.16 23.59
CA PRO A 465 9.99 5.62 22.46
C PRO A 465 11.42 5.08 22.39
N GLU A 466 11.97 4.55 23.46
CA GLU A 466 13.30 3.92 23.49
C GLU A 466 13.28 2.45 23.08
N GLU A 467 12.09 1.83 23.02
CA GLU A 467 11.91 0.42 22.71
C GLU A 467 11.54 0.20 21.24
N LYS A 468 12.08 -0.87 20.65
CA LYS A 468 11.79 -1.25 19.27
C LYS A 468 10.52 -2.10 19.21
N VAL A 469 9.74 -1.87 18.14
CA VAL A 469 8.51 -2.65 17.92
C VAL A 469 8.82 -4.08 17.49
N LEU A 470 7.91 -4.98 17.82
CA LEU A 470 7.94 -6.37 17.37
C LEU A 470 7.56 -6.47 15.88
N PRO A 471 8.01 -7.52 15.16
CA PRO A 471 7.41 -7.90 13.89
C PRO A 471 5.90 -8.15 14.02
N LYS A 472 5.16 -7.92 12.94
CA LYS A 472 3.71 -8.24 12.91
C LYS A 472 3.45 -9.73 13.19
N HIS A 473 4.39 -10.58 12.76
CA HIS A 473 4.37 -12.02 12.86
C HIS A 473 5.06 -12.58 14.14
N SER A 474 5.42 -11.71 15.09
CA SER A 474 5.88 -12.15 16.42
C SER A 474 4.79 -12.94 17.12
N LEU A 475 5.13 -14.09 17.72
CA LEU A 475 4.20 -14.94 18.47
C LEU A 475 3.60 -14.17 19.66
N LEU A 476 4.42 -13.38 20.35
CA LEU A 476 3.97 -12.50 21.43
C LEU A 476 2.98 -11.44 20.92
N TYR A 477 3.26 -10.84 19.74
CA TYR A 477 2.37 -9.84 19.16
C TYR A 477 1.03 -10.44 18.69
N GLU A 478 1.05 -11.61 18.06
CA GLU A 478 -0.17 -12.34 17.68
C GLU A 478 -0.98 -12.78 18.91
N THR A 479 -0.32 -13.31 19.94
CA THR A 479 -0.94 -13.69 21.21
C THR A 479 -1.61 -12.48 21.88
N PHE A 480 -0.91 -11.36 21.96
CA PHE A 480 -1.47 -10.10 22.45
C PHE A 480 -2.72 -9.69 21.65
N ALA A 481 -2.66 -9.75 20.31
CA ALA A 481 -3.77 -9.36 19.45
C ALA A 481 -5.01 -10.25 19.68
N VAL A 482 -4.83 -11.55 19.82
CA VAL A 482 -5.90 -12.51 20.10
C VAL A 482 -6.54 -12.23 21.45
N TYR A 483 -5.77 -12.13 22.52
CA TYR A 483 -6.33 -11.84 23.85
C TYR A 483 -7.00 -10.47 23.93
N ASN A 484 -6.43 -9.46 23.27
CA ASN A 484 -7.04 -8.13 23.20
C ASN A 484 -8.38 -8.14 22.43
N GLU A 485 -8.56 -9.01 21.45
CA GLU A 485 -9.83 -9.17 20.74
C GLU A 485 -10.83 -9.97 21.58
N LEU A 486 -10.39 -11.02 22.29
CA LEU A 486 -11.21 -11.82 23.21
C LEU A 486 -11.81 -10.99 24.36
N THR A 487 -11.13 -9.93 24.82
CA THR A 487 -11.71 -9.03 25.84
C THR A 487 -13.00 -8.34 25.41
N LYS A 488 -13.30 -8.29 24.12
CA LYS A 488 -14.52 -7.65 23.59
C LYS A 488 -15.70 -8.60 23.52
N VAL A 489 -15.44 -9.89 23.57
CA VAL A 489 -16.46 -10.94 23.40
C VAL A 489 -17.33 -11.03 24.65
N LYS A 490 -18.63 -10.99 24.44
CA LYS A 490 -19.65 -11.22 25.45
C LYS A 490 -20.64 -12.23 24.93
N PHE A 491 -21.17 -13.06 25.81
CA PHE A 491 -22.20 -14.03 25.48
C PHE A 491 -23.35 -13.96 26.46
N ILE A 492 -24.52 -14.34 25.98
CA ILE A 492 -25.69 -14.67 26.80
C ILE A 492 -26.17 -16.06 26.36
N ALA A 493 -26.68 -16.83 27.32
CA ALA A 493 -27.15 -18.19 27.10
C ALA A 493 -28.44 -18.44 27.93
N GLU A 494 -29.10 -19.54 27.66
CA GLU A 494 -30.28 -19.92 28.47
C GLU A 494 -29.93 -20.01 29.96
N GLY A 495 -30.75 -19.36 30.80
CA GLY A 495 -30.50 -19.28 32.25
C GLY A 495 -29.70 -18.06 32.71
N LEU A 496 -29.05 -17.30 31.80
CA LEU A 496 -28.37 -16.07 32.13
C LEU A 496 -29.28 -14.85 31.98
N LYS A 497 -29.19 -13.90 32.88
CA LYS A 497 -30.00 -12.66 32.85
C LYS A 497 -29.39 -11.57 31.99
N ASP A 498 -28.06 -11.51 31.95
CA ASP A 498 -27.29 -10.46 31.25
C ASP A 498 -26.11 -11.04 30.50
N TYR A 499 -25.63 -10.27 29.50
CA TYR A 499 -24.40 -10.60 28.77
C TYR A 499 -23.17 -10.64 29.67
N GLN A 500 -22.50 -11.77 29.69
CA GLN A 500 -21.26 -11.99 30.43
C GLN A 500 -20.04 -11.94 29.52
N PHE A 501 -18.91 -11.49 30.05
CA PHE A 501 -17.61 -11.63 29.37
C PHE A 501 -17.07 -13.05 29.52
N LEU A 502 -16.20 -13.43 28.59
CA LEU A 502 -15.40 -14.63 28.76
C LEU A 502 -14.48 -14.49 29.99
N ASP A 503 -14.46 -15.48 30.86
CA ASP A 503 -13.52 -15.51 31.98
C ASP A 503 -12.10 -15.92 31.53
N SER A 504 -11.14 -15.89 32.47
CA SER A 504 -9.75 -16.20 32.15
C SER A 504 -9.52 -17.68 31.77
N GLY A 505 -10.30 -18.60 32.31
CA GLY A 505 -10.26 -20.02 31.99
C GLY A 505 -10.74 -20.27 30.56
N GLN A 506 -11.90 -19.72 30.24
CA GLN A 506 -12.50 -19.78 28.89
C GLN A 506 -11.56 -19.19 27.85
N LYS A 507 -10.98 -18.00 28.10
CA LYS A 507 -10.03 -17.39 27.16
C LYS A 507 -8.81 -18.28 26.90
N LYS A 508 -8.20 -18.84 27.94
CA LYS A 508 -7.05 -19.75 27.81
C LYS A 508 -7.41 -21.02 27.03
N GLN A 509 -8.56 -21.62 27.33
CA GLN A 509 -9.03 -22.79 26.62
C GLN A 509 -9.36 -22.51 25.15
N ILE A 510 -10.03 -21.39 24.86
CA ILE A 510 -10.31 -20.93 23.49
C ILE A 510 -9.00 -20.76 22.69
N VAL A 511 -7.98 -20.11 23.28
CA VAL A 511 -6.69 -19.97 22.61
C VAL A 511 -6.06 -21.34 22.33
N ASN A 512 -6.05 -22.24 23.31
CA ASN A 512 -5.41 -23.55 23.16
C ASN A 512 -6.19 -24.50 22.26
N GLN A 513 -7.53 -24.54 22.35
CA GLN A 513 -8.37 -25.50 21.63
C GLN A 513 -8.87 -25.00 20.29
N LEU A 514 -8.94 -23.67 20.07
CA LEU A 514 -9.40 -23.11 18.81
C LEU A 514 -8.29 -22.40 18.05
N PHE A 515 -7.62 -21.40 18.63
CA PHE A 515 -6.62 -20.61 17.89
C PHE A 515 -5.33 -21.38 17.58
N LYS A 516 -4.91 -22.33 18.43
CA LYS A 516 -3.76 -23.20 18.15
C LYS A 516 -4.09 -24.39 17.24
N GLU A 517 -5.38 -24.72 17.06
CA GLU A 517 -5.81 -25.83 16.19
C GLU A 517 -6.38 -25.34 14.85
N LYS A 518 -6.96 -24.13 14.81
CA LYS A 518 -7.58 -23.54 13.62
C LYS A 518 -6.91 -22.24 13.24
N ARG A 519 -6.56 -22.12 11.99
CA ARG A 519 -5.93 -20.88 11.47
C ARG A 519 -6.88 -19.68 11.50
N LYS A 520 -8.19 -19.93 11.37
CA LYS A 520 -9.26 -18.91 11.49
C LYS A 520 -10.29 -19.41 12.47
N VAL A 521 -10.64 -18.57 13.42
CA VAL A 521 -11.70 -18.85 14.42
C VAL A 521 -12.89 -17.97 14.12
N THR A 522 -14.07 -18.59 14.05
CA THR A 522 -15.33 -17.94 13.72
C THR A 522 -16.24 -17.81 14.94
N GLU A 523 -17.27 -17.01 14.80
CA GLU A 523 -18.35 -16.90 15.81
C GLU A 523 -18.94 -18.27 16.15
N LYS A 524 -19.15 -19.13 15.13
CA LYS A 524 -19.68 -20.48 15.30
C LYS A 524 -18.77 -21.38 16.13
N ASP A 525 -17.45 -21.24 15.98
CA ASP A 525 -16.48 -22.02 16.75
C ASP A 525 -16.56 -21.66 18.25
N ILE A 526 -16.76 -20.39 18.59
CA ILE A 526 -16.92 -19.96 19.97
C ILE A 526 -18.26 -20.46 20.56
N ILE A 527 -19.34 -20.40 19.80
CA ILE A 527 -20.65 -20.93 20.22
C ILE A 527 -20.53 -22.43 20.50
N GLN A 528 -19.91 -23.17 19.58
CA GLN A 528 -19.69 -24.62 19.74
C GLN A 528 -18.79 -24.95 20.93
N PHE A 529 -17.77 -24.13 21.18
CA PHE A 529 -16.91 -24.29 22.35
C PHE A 529 -17.71 -24.09 23.65
N LEU A 530 -18.46 -22.99 23.79
CA LEU A 530 -19.25 -22.69 24.97
C LEU A 530 -20.34 -23.73 25.21
N HIS A 531 -20.93 -24.30 24.15
CA HIS A 531 -21.88 -25.40 24.25
C HIS A 531 -21.19 -26.70 24.71
N ASN A 532 -20.09 -27.08 24.05
CA ASN A 532 -19.45 -28.42 24.28
C ASN A 532 -18.65 -28.47 25.58
N VAL A 533 -18.01 -27.35 25.98
CA VAL A 533 -17.10 -27.32 27.15
C VAL A 533 -17.80 -26.80 28.38
N ASP A 534 -18.62 -25.77 28.26
CA ASP A 534 -19.27 -25.11 29.37
C ASP A 534 -20.75 -25.53 29.53
N GLY A 535 -21.31 -26.24 28.56
CA GLY A 535 -22.70 -26.76 28.63
C GLY A 535 -23.78 -25.70 28.45
N TYR A 536 -23.47 -24.55 27.84
CA TYR A 536 -24.44 -23.50 27.57
C TYR A 536 -25.27 -23.80 26.32
N ASP A 537 -26.58 -23.51 26.38
CA ASP A 537 -27.51 -23.57 25.26
C ASP A 537 -28.07 -22.19 24.92
N GLY A 538 -28.58 -22.00 23.67
CA GLY A 538 -29.22 -20.76 23.26
C GLY A 538 -28.24 -19.57 23.21
N ILE A 539 -27.00 -19.79 22.83
CA ILE A 539 -25.91 -18.81 22.94
C ILE A 539 -26.03 -17.72 21.86
N GLU A 540 -26.02 -16.47 22.29
CA GLU A 540 -25.86 -15.28 21.44
C GLU A 540 -24.57 -14.56 21.82
N LEU A 541 -23.72 -14.22 20.81
CA LEU A 541 -22.46 -13.51 21.00
C LEU A 541 -22.56 -12.05 20.63
N LYS A 542 -21.76 -11.21 21.32
CA LYS A 542 -21.49 -9.80 20.97
C LYS A 542 -19.99 -9.53 21.04
N GLY A 543 -19.53 -8.54 20.26
CA GLY A 543 -18.12 -8.11 20.25
C GLY A 543 -17.25 -8.82 19.22
N ILE A 544 -17.81 -9.76 18.49
CA ILE A 544 -17.26 -10.37 17.29
C ILE A 544 -18.24 -10.15 16.13
N GLU A 545 -17.72 -9.99 14.90
CA GLU A 545 -18.55 -9.97 13.71
C GLU A 545 -18.77 -11.43 13.25
N LYS A 546 -18.27 -11.85 12.10
CA LYS A 546 -18.38 -13.25 11.64
C LYS A 546 -17.21 -14.13 12.07
N GLN A 547 -16.04 -13.52 12.20
CA GLN A 547 -14.76 -14.18 12.54
C GLN A 547 -13.85 -13.19 13.27
N PHE A 548 -12.83 -13.71 13.95
CA PHE A 548 -11.77 -12.90 14.54
C PHE A 548 -10.86 -12.32 13.46
N ASN A 549 -10.39 -11.09 13.68
CA ASN A 549 -9.35 -10.48 12.85
C ASN A 549 -7.95 -10.94 13.27
N ALA A 550 -7.77 -11.21 14.55
CA ALA A 550 -6.54 -11.76 15.09
C ALA A 550 -6.48 -13.29 14.90
N SER A 551 -5.30 -13.80 14.68
CA SER A 551 -5.04 -15.25 14.54
C SER A 551 -3.62 -15.57 14.97
N LEU A 552 -3.31 -16.84 15.22
CA LEU A 552 -1.97 -17.35 15.48
C LEU A 552 -1.37 -17.92 14.18
N SER A 553 -1.38 -17.12 13.12
CA SER A 553 -0.96 -17.58 11.79
C SER A 553 0.49 -18.03 11.73
N THR A 554 1.37 -17.31 12.44
CA THR A 554 2.80 -17.62 12.51
C THR A 554 3.07 -18.90 13.31
N TYR A 555 2.31 -19.12 14.37
CA TYR A 555 2.37 -20.38 15.12
C TYR A 555 2.06 -21.59 14.21
N HIS A 556 0.98 -21.52 13.42
CA HIS A 556 0.63 -22.58 12.48
C HIS A 556 1.68 -22.77 11.38
N ASP A 557 2.25 -21.69 10.87
CA ASP A 557 3.31 -21.75 9.86
C ASP A 557 4.57 -22.45 10.38
N LEU A 558 5.03 -22.05 11.56
CA LEU A 558 6.22 -22.62 12.17
C LEU A 558 5.97 -24.07 12.60
N LEU A 559 4.79 -24.41 13.12
CA LEU A 559 4.43 -25.78 13.49
C LEU A 559 4.45 -26.72 12.26
N LYS A 560 4.01 -26.26 11.09
CA LYS A 560 4.11 -27.03 9.83
C LYS A 560 5.55 -27.33 9.43
N ILE A 561 6.47 -26.39 9.72
CA ILE A 561 7.88 -26.50 9.36
C ILE A 561 8.63 -27.34 10.38
N ILE A 562 8.50 -27.01 11.67
CA ILE A 562 9.23 -27.62 12.78
C ILE A 562 8.65 -29.00 13.12
N LYS A 563 7.33 -29.17 13.02
CA LYS A 563 6.57 -30.39 13.30
C LYS A 563 6.72 -30.95 14.73
N ASP A 564 7.08 -30.09 15.65
CA ASP A 564 7.21 -30.40 17.08
C ASP A 564 6.35 -29.43 17.89
N LYS A 565 5.15 -29.89 18.31
CA LYS A 565 4.22 -29.07 19.09
C LYS A 565 4.75 -28.79 20.50
N ALA A 566 5.47 -29.76 21.09
CA ALA A 566 6.05 -29.57 22.41
C ALA A 566 7.10 -28.47 22.40
N PHE A 567 7.97 -28.44 21.39
CA PHE A 567 8.94 -27.36 21.18
C PHE A 567 8.27 -26.00 21.00
N MET A 568 7.18 -25.96 20.22
CA MET A 568 6.44 -24.73 19.94
C MET A 568 5.71 -24.14 21.16
N ASP A 569 5.29 -25.00 22.09
CA ASP A 569 4.51 -24.62 23.27
C ASP A 569 5.37 -24.38 24.52
N ASP A 570 6.67 -24.72 24.45
CA ASP A 570 7.61 -24.51 25.54
C ASP A 570 8.08 -23.08 25.65
N ALA A 571 7.86 -22.47 26.79
CA ALA A 571 8.25 -21.08 27.08
C ALA A 571 9.78 -20.84 26.97
N GLU A 572 10.61 -21.87 27.21
CA GLU A 572 12.08 -21.72 27.07
C GLU A 572 12.49 -21.50 25.61
N ASN A 573 11.69 -21.92 24.65
CA ASN A 573 11.95 -21.78 23.22
C ASN A 573 11.39 -20.49 22.63
N GLU A 574 10.59 -19.71 23.37
CA GLU A 574 9.95 -18.49 22.88
C GLU A 574 10.97 -17.48 22.33
N ALA A 575 12.05 -17.24 23.04
CA ALA A 575 13.12 -16.33 22.61
C ALA A 575 13.79 -16.78 21.31
N THR A 576 13.97 -18.09 21.12
CA THR A 576 14.52 -18.70 19.90
C THR A 576 13.58 -18.49 18.72
N LEU A 577 12.29 -18.79 18.91
CA LEU A 577 11.26 -18.61 17.88
C LEU A 577 11.11 -17.15 17.49
N GLU A 578 11.08 -16.22 18.44
CA GLU A 578 11.03 -14.77 18.18
C GLU A 578 12.26 -14.28 17.41
N ASN A 579 13.45 -14.79 17.71
CA ASN A 579 14.68 -14.42 16.97
C ASN A 579 14.64 -14.96 15.53
N ILE A 580 14.14 -16.18 15.32
CA ILE A 580 13.93 -16.74 13.99
C ILE A 580 12.94 -15.84 13.21
N ILE A 581 11.78 -15.54 13.77
CA ILE A 581 10.76 -14.68 13.15
C ILE A 581 11.33 -13.30 12.81
N HIS A 582 12.08 -12.71 13.72
CA HIS A 582 12.73 -11.41 13.52
C HIS A 582 13.72 -11.47 12.35
N THR A 583 14.56 -12.51 12.30
CA THR A 583 15.52 -12.73 11.19
C THR A 583 14.79 -12.88 9.85
N LEU A 584 13.72 -13.69 9.80
CA LEU A 584 12.91 -13.89 8.60
C LEU A 584 12.08 -12.68 8.19
N THR A 585 11.85 -11.74 9.10
CA THR A 585 11.16 -10.47 8.80
C THR A 585 12.11 -9.43 8.21
N ILE A 586 13.36 -9.38 8.67
CA ILE A 586 14.33 -8.36 8.25
C ILE A 586 15.02 -8.72 6.96
N PHE A 587 15.42 -9.98 6.79
CA PHE A 587 16.24 -10.40 5.69
C PHE A 587 15.46 -11.17 4.62
N GLU A 588 15.70 -10.79 3.36
CA GLU A 588 15.26 -11.51 2.17
C GLU A 588 16.41 -12.32 1.53
N ASP A 589 17.66 -12.01 1.92
CA ASP A 589 18.87 -12.66 1.41
C ASP A 589 19.08 -14.01 2.10
N ARG A 590 18.97 -15.10 1.34
CA ARG A 590 19.05 -16.47 1.86
C ARG A 590 20.38 -16.80 2.52
N GLU A 591 21.50 -16.24 2.01
CA GLU A 591 22.82 -16.47 2.60
C GLU A 591 22.91 -15.80 3.99
N MET A 592 22.39 -14.58 4.13
CA MET A 592 22.37 -13.91 5.43
C MET A 592 21.43 -14.61 6.40
N ILE A 593 20.25 -15.06 5.95
CA ILE A 593 19.32 -15.85 6.77
C ILE A 593 20.03 -17.15 7.22
N LYS A 594 20.68 -17.87 6.31
CA LYS A 594 21.41 -19.09 6.61
C LYS A 594 22.50 -18.86 7.66
N GLN A 595 23.32 -17.82 7.51
CA GLN A 595 24.34 -17.45 8.49
C GLN A 595 23.74 -17.19 9.88
N ARG A 596 22.62 -16.50 9.94
CA ARG A 596 21.96 -16.18 11.21
C ARG A 596 21.25 -17.38 11.84
N LEU A 597 20.73 -18.28 11.04
CA LEU A 597 20.10 -19.51 11.52
C LEU A 597 21.10 -20.60 11.89
N ALA A 598 22.36 -20.52 11.46
CA ALA A 598 23.41 -21.52 11.76
C ALA A 598 23.62 -21.74 13.26
N GLN A 599 23.32 -20.75 14.11
CA GLN A 599 23.35 -20.94 15.57
C GLN A 599 22.33 -21.96 16.09
N TYR A 600 21.35 -22.31 15.30
CA TYR A 600 20.29 -23.26 15.63
C TYR A 600 20.44 -24.63 14.94
N ASP A 601 21.57 -24.90 14.28
CA ASP A 601 21.86 -26.19 13.61
C ASP A 601 21.88 -27.39 14.58
N SER A 602 22.05 -27.11 15.87
CA SER A 602 21.96 -28.16 16.94
C SER A 602 20.51 -28.43 17.36
N LEU A 603 19.57 -27.51 17.09
CA LEU A 603 18.17 -27.66 17.49
C LEU A 603 17.29 -28.21 16.37
N PHE A 604 17.65 -27.94 15.11
CA PHE A 604 16.85 -28.27 13.94
C PHE A 604 17.64 -29.07 12.91
N ASP A 605 16.98 -30.02 12.27
CA ASP A 605 17.59 -30.73 11.15
C ASP A 605 17.76 -29.85 9.90
N GLU A 606 18.59 -30.31 8.97
CA GLU A 606 18.89 -29.55 7.73
C GLU A 606 17.63 -29.28 6.90
N LYS A 607 16.60 -30.13 6.97
CA LYS A 607 15.34 -29.94 6.21
C LYS A 607 14.53 -28.81 6.79
N VAL A 608 14.45 -28.72 8.12
CA VAL A 608 13.78 -27.62 8.83
C VAL A 608 14.49 -26.29 8.55
N ILE A 609 15.82 -26.27 8.68
CA ILE A 609 16.62 -25.04 8.37
C ILE A 609 16.40 -24.60 6.92
N LYS A 610 16.42 -25.52 5.94
CA LYS A 610 16.13 -25.20 4.53
C LYS A 610 14.71 -24.68 4.31
N ALA A 611 13.73 -25.17 5.05
CA ALA A 611 12.35 -24.71 4.97
C ALA A 611 12.21 -23.31 5.59
N LEU A 612 12.86 -23.05 6.74
CA LEU A 612 12.89 -21.74 7.37
C LEU A 612 13.56 -20.68 6.47
N ILE A 613 14.70 -20.99 5.83
CA ILE A 613 15.40 -20.09 4.90
C ILE A 613 14.51 -19.65 3.71
N ARG A 614 13.56 -20.48 3.31
CA ARG A 614 12.62 -20.18 2.22
C ARG A 614 11.45 -19.31 2.66
N ARG A 615 11.19 -19.23 3.98
CA ARG A 615 10.10 -18.43 4.54
C ARG A 615 10.53 -16.97 4.65
N HIS A 616 9.61 -16.07 4.39
CA HIS A 616 9.79 -14.63 4.60
C HIS A 616 8.53 -14.04 5.21
N TYR A 617 8.70 -13.25 6.26
CA TYR A 617 7.62 -12.53 6.91
C TYR A 617 7.68 -11.04 6.58
N THR A 618 6.53 -10.37 6.51
CA THR A 618 6.45 -8.96 6.16
C THR A 618 5.69 -8.17 7.19
N GLY A 619 6.10 -6.92 7.39
CA GLY A 619 5.39 -5.97 8.24
C GLY A 619 5.88 -5.93 9.68
N TRP A 620 5.64 -4.77 10.29
CA TRP A 620 5.98 -4.45 11.66
C TRP A 620 4.73 -4.19 12.48
N GLY A 621 4.74 -4.63 13.74
CA GLY A 621 3.79 -4.24 14.76
C GLY A 621 3.94 -2.76 15.13
N LYS A 622 3.16 -2.32 16.10
CA LYS A 622 3.21 -0.95 16.62
C LYS A 622 3.67 -0.88 18.07
N LEU A 623 3.85 -2.03 18.71
CA LEU A 623 4.15 -2.17 20.14
C LEU A 623 5.42 -3.00 20.33
N SER A 624 6.16 -2.70 21.38
CA SER A 624 7.35 -3.45 21.81
C SER A 624 7.00 -4.62 22.72
N ALA A 625 7.89 -5.59 22.81
CA ALA A 625 7.76 -6.69 23.77
C ALA A 625 7.69 -6.15 25.22
N LYS A 626 8.48 -5.14 25.52
CA LYS A 626 8.51 -4.51 26.85
C LYS A 626 7.17 -3.87 27.21
N LEU A 627 6.47 -3.24 26.28
CA LEU A 627 5.14 -2.70 26.53
C LEU A 627 4.12 -3.81 26.79
N ILE A 628 4.14 -4.87 25.98
CA ILE A 628 3.14 -5.95 26.06
C ILE A 628 3.34 -6.78 27.32
N ASN A 629 4.57 -7.21 27.60
CA ASN A 629 4.87 -8.21 28.64
C ASN A 629 6.07 -7.87 29.52
N GLY A 630 6.61 -6.64 29.45
CA GLY A 630 7.79 -6.26 30.24
C GLY A 630 7.54 -5.20 31.30
N ILE A 631 6.49 -4.37 31.15
CA ILE A 631 6.09 -3.41 32.19
C ILE A 631 5.00 -4.02 33.07
N CYS A 632 5.10 -3.80 34.37
CA CYS A 632 4.15 -4.36 35.35
C CYS A 632 3.43 -3.27 36.12
N ASP A 633 2.17 -3.51 36.44
CA ASP A 633 1.46 -2.71 37.43
C ASP A 633 2.09 -2.89 38.83
N LYS A 634 2.39 -1.79 39.49
CA LYS A 634 3.09 -1.79 40.79
C LYS A 634 2.32 -2.44 41.91
N LYS A 635 0.99 -2.51 41.82
CA LYS A 635 0.13 -3.05 42.86
C LYS A 635 -0.05 -4.55 42.73
N THR A 636 -0.16 -5.05 41.53
CA THR A 636 -0.52 -6.45 41.26
C THR A 636 0.64 -7.27 40.71
N GLY A 637 1.70 -6.62 40.21
CA GLY A 637 2.79 -7.26 39.50
C GLY A 637 2.42 -7.82 38.11
N LYS A 638 1.16 -7.66 37.66
CA LYS A 638 0.69 -8.14 36.37
C LYS A 638 1.15 -7.24 35.22
N THR A 639 1.51 -7.87 34.11
CA THR A 639 1.80 -7.21 32.85
C THR A 639 0.51 -6.81 32.10
N ILE A 640 0.62 -6.08 30.99
CA ILE A 640 -0.53 -5.80 30.12
C ILE A 640 -1.12 -7.09 29.58
N LEU A 641 -0.28 -8.03 29.14
CA LEU A 641 -0.75 -9.33 28.64
C LEU A 641 -1.47 -10.12 29.73
N ASP A 642 -0.94 -10.13 30.95
CA ASP A 642 -1.59 -10.82 32.09
C ASP A 642 -2.98 -10.25 32.35
N TYR A 643 -3.15 -8.93 32.27
CA TYR A 643 -4.48 -8.31 32.42
C TYR A 643 -5.43 -8.64 31.25
N LEU A 644 -4.94 -8.74 30.02
CA LEU A 644 -5.78 -9.16 28.90
C LEU A 644 -6.27 -10.61 29.04
N ILE A 645 -5.45 -11.46 29.65
CA ILE A 645 -5.81 -12.83 29.96
C ILE A 645 -6.76 -12.89 31.17
N ASP A 646 -6.41 -12.21 32.26
CA ASP A 646 -7.10 -12.29 33.55
C ASP A 646 -7.22 -10.91 34.21
N ASP A 647 -8.27 -10.18 33.93
CA ASP A 647 -8.66 -8.90 34.56
C ASP A 647 -9.89 -9.05 35.50
N GLY A 648 -10.19 -10.27 35.90
CA GLY A 648 -11.40 -10.56 36.67
C GLY A 648 -12.67 -10.09 35.92
N TYR A 649 -13.58 -9.45 36.63
CA TYR A 649 -14.85 -8.98 36.06
C TYR A 649 -14.70 -7.71 35.18
N SER A 650 -13.57 -7.02 35.20
CA SER A 650 -13.38 -5.74 34.49
C SER A 650 -13.16 -5.94 33.00
N ASN A 651 -12.48 -6.97 32.62
CA ASN A 651 -12.19 -7.42 31.24
C ASN A 651 -11.79 -6.28 30.29
N ARG A 652 -10.85 -5.43 30.75
CA ARG A 652 -10.40 -4.26 30.03
C ARG A 652 -9.52 -4.63 28.82
N ASN A 653 -9.73 -3.98 27.69
CA ASN A 653 -8.85 -4.08 26.55
C ASN A 653 -7.58 -3.21 26.71
N PHE A 654 -6.62 -3.37 25.82
CA PHE A 654 -5.35 -2.64 25.85
C PHE A 654 -5.51 -1.14 26.07
N MET A 655 -6.40 -0.47 25.31
CA MET A 655 -6.58 0.97 25.42
C MET A 655 -7.20 1.39 26.77
N GLN A 656 -8.00 0.54 27.36
CA GLN A 656 -8.57 0.79 28.69
C GLN A 656 -7.51 0.61 29.77
N LEU A 657 -6.67 -0.44 29.65
CA LEU A 657 -5.58 -0.70 30.61
C LEU A 657 -4.55 0.44 30.66
N ILE A 658 -4.07 0.91 29.51
CA ILE A 658 -3.05 1.97 29.47
C ILE A 658 -3.56 3.36 29.82
N ASN A 659 -4.87 3.57 29.85
CA ASN A 659 -5.51 4.83 30.23
C ASN A 659 -6.19 4.77 31.61
N ASP A 660 -6.09 3.66 32.33
CA ASP A 660 -6.71 3.52 33.66
C ASP A 660 -5.85 4.20 34.73
N ASP A 661 -6.47 5.15 35.44
CA ASP A 661 -5.80 5.91 36.52
C ASP A 661 -5.56 5.04 37.78
N GLY A 662 -6.18 3.87 37.90
CA GLY A 662 -6.00 2.91 38.95
C GLY A 662 -4.78 2.01 38.80
N LEU A 663 -4.22 1.97 37.56
CA LEU A 663 -3.06 1.15 37.20
C LEU A 663 -1.81 2.01 36.97
N SER A 664 -0.64 1.39 37.11
CA SER A 664 0.64 2.10 36.96
C SER A 664 1.09 2.30 35.49
N PHE A 665 0.44 1.65 34.53
CA PHE A 665 0.86 1.69 33.12
C PHE A 665 0.88 3.10 32.54
N LYS A 666 -0.14 3.89 32.83
CA LYS A 666 -0.24 5.29 32.39
C LYS A 666 0.94 6.13 32.86
N ASP A 667 1.31 6.02 34.13
CA ASP A 667 2.42 6.75 34.71
C ASP A 667 3.76 6.30 34.13
N ILE A 668 3.94 4.99 33.88
CA ILE A 668 5.15 4.43 33.26
C ILE A 668 5.28 4.96 31.83
N ILE A 669 4.21 4.91 31.05
CA ILE A 669 4.19 5.40 29.67
C ILE A 669 4.46 6.92 29.62
N GLN A 670 3.84 7.71 30.49
CA GLN A 670 4.08 9.16 30.54
C GLN A 670 5.52 9.51 30.88
N LYS A 671 6.12 8.79 31.82
CA LYS A 671 7.54 9.00 32.16
C LYS A 671 8.48 8.65 31.01
N ALA A 672 8.17 7.59 30.27
CA ALA A 672 8.94 7.18 29.10
C ALA A 672 8.78 8.16 27.94
N GLN A 673 7.66 8.84 27.84
CA GLN A 673 7.36 9.83 26.78
C GLN A 673 7.88 11.25 27.10
N VAL A 674 8.54 11.47 28.20
CA VAL A 674 9.23 12.75 28.46
C VAL A 674 10.26 12.95 27.34
N VAL A 675 9.88 13.82 26.41
CA VAL A 675 10.63 14.12 25.18
C VAL A 675 12.06 14.51 25.53
N GLY A 676 12.94 13.82 24.90
CA GLY A 676 14.34 13.78 25.18
C GLY A 676 15.04 15.12 25.25
N ARG A 677 16.01 15.07 25.97
CA ARG A 677 17.16 15.81 26.33
C ARG A 677 17.91 16.58 25.24
N THR A 678 17.42 16.68 24.03
CA THR A 678 17.99 17.49 22.94
C THR A 678 17.14 18.73 22.71
N ASN A 679 17.72 19.91 22.91
CA ASN A 679 17.11 21.19 22.54
C ASN A 679 17.04 21.42 21.01
N ASP A 680 17.42 20.44 20.19
CA ASP A 680 17.37 20.55 18.73
C ASP A 680 16.00 20.11 18.19
N VAL A 681 15.16 21.11 17.97
CA VAL A 681 13.82 20.96 17.38
C VAL A 681 13.86 20.24 16.03
N LYS A 682 14.93 20.40 15.26
CA LYS A 682 15.06 19.73 13.96
C LYS A 682 15.20 18.23 14.13
N GLN A 683 16.00 17.80 15.11
CA GLN A 683 16.17 16.39 15.43
C GLN A 683 14.88 15.79 15.97
N ILE A 684 14.23 16.46 16.92
CA ILE A 684 12.94 16.01 17.48
C ILE A 684 11.91 15.81 16.35
N VAL A 685 11.75 16.80 15.47
CA VAL A 685 10.79 16.70 14.37
C VAL A 685 11.20 15.63 13.33
N HIS A 686 12.49 15.41 13.13
CA HIS A 686 12.98 14.36 12.24
C HIS A 686 12.61 12.96 12.74
N GLU A 687 12.61 12.76 14.04
CA GLU A 687 12.28 11.47 14.69
C GLU A 687 10.76 11.20 14.77
N LEU A 688 9.92 12.23 14.66
CA LEU A 688 8.47 12.06 14.69
C LEU A 688 7.96 11.12 13.58
N PRO A 689 6.96 10.29 13.84
CA PRO A 689 6.26 9.56 12.79
C PRO A 689 5.48 10.53 11.89
N GLY A 690 5.51 10.31 10.58
CA GLY A 690 4.74 11.11 9.63
C GLY A 690 5.47 11.44 8.33
N SER A 691 4.71 11.97 7.37
CA SER A 691 5.26 12.34 6.06
C SER A 691 6.23 13.53 6.16
N PRO A 692 7.19 13.65 5.23
CA PRO A 692 8.08 14.82 5.18
C PRO A 692 7.34 16.16 5.03
N ALA A 693 6.17 16.15 4.36
CA ALA A 693 5.32 17.35 4.25
C ALA A 693 4.84 17.83 5.62
N ILE A 694 4.36 16.90 6.44
CA ILE A 694 3.91 17.13 7.80
C ILE A 694 5.07 17.64 8.68
N LYS A 695 6.22 16.98 8.64
CA LYS A 695 7.42 17.40 9.38
C LYS A 695 7.89 18.80 8.99
N LYS A 696 7.81 19.13 7.70
CA LYS A 696 8.10 20.47 7.19
C LYS A 696 7.13 21.51 7.76
N GLY A 697 5.82 21.22 7.77
CA GLY A 697 4.79 22.08 8.36
C GLY A 697 5.04 22.33 9.85
N ILE A 698 5.35 21.29 10.62
CA ILE A 698 5.69 21.41 12.06
C ILE A 698 6.91 22.31 12.26
N LEU A 699 8.00 22.10 11.53
CA LEU A 699 9.20 22.92 11.63
C LEU A 699 8.94 24.40 11.31
N GLN A 700 8.12 24.69 10.30
CA GLN A 700 7.78 26.08 9.95
C GLN A 700 6.90 26.71 11.03
N SER A 701 5.94 25.97 11.59
CA SER A 701 5.09 26.47 12.69
C SER A 701 5.93 26.85 13.93
N ILE A 702 6.89 26.00 14.30
CA ILE A 702 7.78 26.29 15.44
C ILE A 702 8.66 27.51 15.15
N LYS A 703 9.19 27.66 13.94
CA LYS A 703 9.96 28.86 13.54
C LYS A 703 9.14 30.14 13.62
N ILE A 704 7.84 30.09 13.23
CA ILE A 704 6.95 31.24 13.38
C ILE A 704 6.81 31.65 14.84
N VAL A 705 6.61 30.67 15.75
CA VAL A 705 6.55 30.94 17.20
C VAL A 705 7.85 31.58 17.70
N ASP A 706 9.00 31.05 17.28
CA ASP A 706 10.31 31.60 17.66
C ASP A 706 10.48 33.05 17.20
N GLU A 707 10.09 33.33 15.96
CA GLU A 707 10.20 34.70 15.41
C GLU A 707 9.26 35.67 16.13
N LEU A 708 8.04 35.24 16.47
CA LEU A 708 7.08 36.04 17.23
C LEU A 708 7.61 36.35 18.65
N VAL A 709 8.15 35.34 19.35
CA VAL A 709 8.76 35.54 20.66
C VAL A 709 9.92 36.54 20.59
N LYS A 710 10.78 36.43 19.57
CA LYS A 710 11.90 37.34 19.32
C LYS A 710 11.43 38.77 19.06
N ILE A 711 10.39 38.95 18.24
CA ILE A 711 9.84 40.27 17.88
C ILE A 711 9.20 40.92 19.12
N MET A 712 8.44 40.14 19.90
CA MET A 712 7.74 40.63 21.08
C MET A 712 8.68 40.84 22.29
N GLY A 713 9.80 40.11 22.35
CA GLY A 713 10.76 40.20 23.47
C GLY A 713 10.34 39.42 24.72
N HIS A 714 9.25 38.67 24.68
CA HIS A 714 8.77 37.84 25.79
C HIS A 714 7.98 36.64 25.26
N THR A 715 7.77 35.62 26.10
CA THR A 715 6.94 34.46 25.79
C THR A 715 5.45 34.83 25.78
N PRO A 716 4.62 34.16 24.95
CA PRO A 716 3.17 34.42 24.93
C PRO A 716 2.49 33.83 26.18
N GLU A 717 1.33 34.38 26.56
CA GLU A 717 0.46 33.81 27.62
C GLU A 717 -0.10 32.45 27.16
N SER A 718 -0.44 32.34 25.87
CA SER A 718 -0.94 31.09 25.29
C SER A 718 -0.57 30.96 23.82
N ILE A 719 -0.46 29.70 23.35
CA ILE A 719 -0.28 29.34 21.96
C ILE A 719 -1.47 28.47 21.55
N VAL A 720 -2.22 28.95 20.57
CA VAL A 720 -3.38 28.22 20.04
C VAL A 720 -3.02 27.58 18.71
N ILE A 721 -3.07 26.26 18.65
CA ILE A 721 -2.69 25.48 17.46
C ILE A 721 -3.92 25.28 16.58
N GLU A 722 -3.86 25.79 15.34
CA GLU A 722 -4.85 25.54 14.30
C GLU A 722 -4.28 24.57 13.27
N MET A 723 -5.08 23.58 12.89
CA MET A 723 -4.77 22.64 11.82
C MET A 723 -5.83 22.72 10.74
N ALA A 724 -5.47 23.32 9.61
CA ALA A 724 -6.31 23.31 8.43
C ALA A 724 -6.60 21.87 7.97
N ARG A 725 -7.85 21.57 7.62
CA ARG A 725 -8.17 20.37 6.85
C ARG A 725 -7.84 20.67 5.40
N GLU A 726 -6.78 20.13 4.89
CA GLU A 726 -6.74 19.82 3.47
C GLU A 726 -7.71 18.67 3.23
N ASN A 727 -8.70 18.91 2.38
CA ASN A 727 -9.45 17.82 1.76
C ASN A 727 -8.52 17.14 0.74
N GLN A 728 -7.52 16.41 1.22
CA GLN A 728 -6.86 15.43 0.38
C GLN A 728 -7.88 14.33 0.13
N THR A 729 -8.57 14.46 -0.98
CA THR A 729 -9.28 13.32 -1.54
C THR A 729 -8.22 12.24 -1.76
N THR A 730 -8.33 11.16 -1.00
CA THR A 730 -7.47 9.99 -1.20
C THR A 730 -7.58 9.54 -2.66
N ALA A 731 -6.56 8.89 -3.21
CA ALA A 731 -6.62 8.32 -4.57
C ALA A 731 -7.88 7.44 -4.74
N ARG A 732 -8.30 6.75 -3.67
CA ARG A 732 -9.57 6.01 -3.59
C ARG A 732 -10.80 6.93 -3.69
N GLY A 733 -10.79 8.07 -3.02
CA GLY A 733 -11.87 9.06 -3.10
C GLY A 733 -11.99 9.69 -4.48
N LYS A 734 -10.87 10.01 -5.14
CA LYS A 734 -10.83 10.47 -6.55
C LYS A 734 -11.36 9.40 -7.50
N LYS A 735 -10.96 8.14 -7.34
CA LYS A 735 -11.42 7.02 -8.15
C LYS A 735 -12.91 6.75 -7.96
N ASN A 736 -13.42 6.80 -6.74
CA ASN A 736 -14.85 6.66 -6.44
C ASN A 736 -15.67 7.83 -7.01
N SER A 737 -15.16 9.06 -6.95
CA SER A 737 -15.77 10.23 -7.58
C SER A 737 -15.82 10.09 -9.11
N GLN A 738 -14.78 9.55 -9.73
CA GLN A 738 -14.73 9.30 -11.18
C GLN A 738 -15.62 8.14 -11.65
N GLN A 739 -16.17 7.33 -10.74
CA GLN A 739 -16.99 6.15 -11.06
C GLN A 739 -18.47 6.31 -10.68
N ARG A 740 -18.95 7.53 -10.39
CA ARG A 740 -20.33 7.77 -9.95
C ARG A 740 -21.37 7.28 -10.97
N TYR A 741 -21.13 7.52 -12.25
CA TYR A 741 -22.01 7.03 -13.33
C TYR A 741 -22.09 5.49 -13.34
N LYS A 742 -20.96 4.83 -13.31
CA LYS A 742 -20.89 3.37 -13.30
C LYS A 742 -21.58 2.75 -12.08
N ARG A 743 -21.46 3.37 -10.91
CA ARG A 743 -22.16 2.93 -9.69
C ARG A 743 -23.68 2.93 -9.88
N ILE A 744 -24.23 3.98 -10.49
CA ILE A 744 -25.67 4.06 -10.78
C ILE A 744 -26.03 3.00 -11.83
N GLU A 745 -25.29 2.92 -12.92
CA GLU A 745 -25.52 1.95 -14.00
C GLU A 745 -25.53 0.50 -13.48
N ASP A 746 -24.57 0.14 -12.64
CA ASP A 746 -24.46 -1.20 -12.06
C ASP A 746 -25.60 -1.48 -11.05
N ALA A 747 -26.04 -0.50 -10.30
CA ALA A 747 -27.19 -0.63 -9.42
C ALA A 747 -28.51 -0.81 -10.19
N LEU A 748 -28.66 -0.10 -11.32
CA LEU A 748 -29.86 -0.20 -12.16
C LEU A 748 -30.00 -1.55 -12.88
N LYS A 749 -28.92 -2.31 -13.04
CA LYS A 749 -28.96 -3.68 -13.61
C LYS A 749 -29.64 -4.71 -12.69
N ASN A 750 -29.68 -4.46 -11.39
CA ASN A 750 -30.22 -5.36 -10.37
C ASN A 750 -31.24 -4.65 -9.49
N LEU A 751 -32.17 -3.92 -10.10
CA LEU A 751 -33.15 -3.13 -9.36
C LEU A 751 -34.22 -4.00 -8.68
N ALA A 752 -34.56 -3.63 -7.46
CA ALA A 752 -35.70 -4.21 -6.78
C ALA A 752 -37.03 -3.80 -7.44
N PRO A 753 -38.06 -4.67 -7.41
CA PRO A 753 -39.37 -4.33 -7.93
C PRO A 753 -39.95 -3.04 -7.34
N GLY A 754 -40.52 -2.16 -8.15
CA GLY A 754 -41.11 -0.89 -7.73
C GLY A 754 -40.21 0.35 -7.83
N LEU A 755 -38.96 0.17 -8.26
CA LEU A 755 -38.07 1.26 -8.62
C LEU A 755 -38.01 1.47 -10.15
N ASP A 756 -37.74 2.72 -10.58
CA ASP A 756 -37.66 3.06 -11.98
C ASP A 756 -36.35 2.62 -12.61
N SER A 757 -36.41 1.65 -13.51
CA SER A 757 -35.24 1.13 -14.25
C SER A 757 -34.80 2.02 -15.44
N ASN A 758 -35.67 2.95 -15.86
CA ASN A 758 -35.45 3.79 -17.03
C ASN A 758 -34.91 5.19 -16.69
N ILE A 759 -34.72 5.51 -15.41
CA ILE A 759 -34.38 6.85 -14.95
C ILE A 759 -33.14 7.44 -15.68
N LEU A 760 -32.15 6.63 -16.06
CA LEU A 760 -31.00 7.11 -16.84
C LEU A 760 -31.30 7.27 -18.33
N LYS A 761 -32.33 6.61 -18.86
CA LYS A 761 -32.78 6.78 -20.25
C LYS A 761 -33.67 8.01 -20.39
N GLU A 762 -34.53 8.23 -19.41
CA GLU A 762 -35.42 9.40 -19.37
C GLU A 762 -34.63 10.69 -19.08
N TYR A 763 -33.66 10.61 -18.21
CA TYR A 763 -32.78 11.73 -17.82
C TYR A 763 -31.31 11.35 -18.00
N PRO A 764 -30.76 11.46 -19.24
CA PRO A 764 -29.36 11.11 -19.47
C PRO A 764 -28.38 12.02 -18.72
N THR A 765 -27.33 11.45 -18.19
CA THR A 765 -26.28 12.18 -17.48
C THR A 765 -24.90 11.57 -17.73
N ASP A 766 -23.84 12.25 -17.30
CA ASP A 766 -22.48 11.78 -17.41
C ASP A 766 -21.74 11.88 -16.05
N ASN A 767 -20.52 11.32 -16.02
CA ASN A 767 -19.74 11.30 -14.78
C ASN A 767 -19.27 12.70 -14.33
N ILE A 768 -19.21 13.69 -15.23
CA ILE A 768 -18.85 15.06 -14.94
C ILE A 768 -20.01 15.76 -14.22
N GLN A 769 -21.21 15.65 -14.77
CA GLN A 769 -22.42 16.21 -14.19
C GLN A 769 -22.74 15.59 -12.82
N LEU A 770 -22.49 14.29 -12.65
CA LEU A 770 -22.66 13.57 -11.40
C LEU A 770 -21.68 13.97 -10.28
N GLN A 771 -20.69 14.83 -10.54
CA GLN A 771 -19.89 15.45 -9.49
C GLN A 771 -20.73 16.45 -8.66
N ASN A 772 -21.86 16.91 -9.16
CA ASN A 772 -22.87 17.63 -8.37
C ASN A 772 -23.59 16.65 -7.42
N ASP A 773 -23.41 16.84 -6.13
CA ASP A 773 -23.97 15.96 -5.11
C ASP A 773 -25.51 15.91 -5.10
N ARG A 774 -26.21 16.99 -5.47
CA ARG A 774 -27.68 17.00 -5.57
C ARG A 774 -28.16 16.07 -6.69
N LEU A 775 -27.52 16.18 -7.86
CA LEU A 775 -27.82 15.33 -8.99
C LEU A 775 -27.48 13.87 -8.69
N PHE A 776 -26.35 13.62 -8.03
CA PHE A 776 -25.97 12.25 -7.67
C PHE A 776 -26.93 11.64 -6.61
N LEU A 777 -27.34 12.42 -5.60
CA LEU A 777 -28.34 11.98 -4.62
C LEU A 777 -29.69 11.72 -5.27
N TYR A 778 -30.11 12.51 -6.27
CA TYR A 778 -31.32 12.29 -7.04
C TYR A 778 -31.36 10.88 -7.64
N TYR A 779 -30.29 10.46 -8.31
CA TYR A 779 -30.21 9.11 -8.88
C TYR A 779 -30.09 8.01 -7.82
N LEU A 780 -29.34 8.26 -6.73
CA LEU A 780 -29.25 7.29 -5.63
C LEU A 780 -30.57 7.06 -4.90
N GLN A 781 -31.48 8.02 -4.98
CA GLN A 781 -32.82 7.97 -4.40
C GLN A 781 -33.90 7.56 -5.43
N ASN A 782 -33.44 7.16 -6.63
CA ASN A 782 -34.33 6.79 -7.75
C ASN A 782 -35.40 7.87 -8.04
N GLY A 783 -35.00 9.15 -8.06
CA GLY A 783 -35.81 10.29 -8.39
C GLY A 783 -36.89 10.66 -7.36
N LYS A 784 -36.83 10.10 -6.14
CA LYS A 784 -37.85 10.33 -5.10
C LYS A 784 -37.30 11.02 -3.88
N ASP A 785 -38.12 11.83 -3.23
CA ASP A 785 -37.79 12.41 -1.92
C ASP A 785 -37.60 11.31 -0.87
N MET A 786 -36.54 11.39 -0.10
CA MET A 786 -36.16 10.32 0.84
C MET A 786 -37.17 10.17 1.97
N TYR A 787 -37.83 11.26 2.44
CA TYR A 787 -38.74 11.24 3.58
C TYR A 787 -40.20 11.12 3.21
N THR A 788 -40.62 11.74 2.10
CA THR A 788 -42.01 11.68 1.64
C THR A 788 -42.28 10.58 0.61
N GLY A 789 -41.23 10.23 -0.17
CA GLY A 789 -41.33 9.32 -1.31
C GLY A 789 -41.98 9.93 -2.54
N GLU A 790 -42.27 11.23 -2.53
CA GLU A 790 -42.85 11.95 -3.69
C GLU A 790 -41.78 12.09 -4.78
N PRO A 791 -42.15 12.15 -6.06
CA PRO A 791 -41.24 12.39 -7.15
C PRO A 791 -40.55 13.74 -7.04
N LEU A 792 -39.25 13.79 -7.29
CA LEU A 792 -38.47 15.03 -7.38
C LEU A 792 -38.34 15.45 -8.85
N ASP A 793 -38.43 16.76 -9.11
CA ASP A 793 -38.20 17.31 -10.44
C ASP A 793 -36.71 17.58 -10.65
N ILE A 794 -36.10 16.87 -11.59
CA ILE A 794 -34.69 17.01 -11.94
C ILE A 794 -34.34 18.44 -12.43
N ASN A 795 -35.27 19.15 -13.01
CA ASN A 795 -35.04 20.53 -13.50
C ASN A 795 -35.05 21.54 -12.37
N GLN A 796 -35.52 21.17 -11.17
CA GLN A 796 -35.63 22.03 -10.01
C GLN A 796 -34.73 21.59 -8.84
N LEU A 797 -33.67 20.86 -9.09
CA LEU A 797 -32.77 20.32 -8.04
C LEU A 797 -32.23 21.38 -7.07
N SER A 798 -32.09 22.63 -7.50
CA SER A 798 -31.68 23.74 -6.65
C SER A 798 -32.71 24.12 -5.58
N SER A 799 -33.98 23.80 -5.76
CA SER A 799 -35.06 24.08 -4.81
C SER A 799 -35.13 23.06 -3.67
N TYR A 800 -34.49 21.90 -3.81
CA TYR A 800 -34.48 20.86 -2.77
C TYR A 800 -33.27 21.03 -1.85
N ASP A 801 -33.42 20.66 -0.60
CA ASP A 801 -32.37 20.70 0.42
C ASP A 801 -31.59 19.40 0.47
N ILE A 802 -30.29 19.49 0.72
CA ILE A 802 -29.50 18.34 1.16
C ILE A 802 -29.59 18.28 2.69
N ASP A 803 -30.43 17.40 3.20
CA ASP A 803 -30.53 17.17 4.64
C ASP A 803 -29.51 16.13 5.14
N HIS A 804 -29.12 16.28 6.41
CA HIS A 804 -28.29 15.32 7.12
C HIS A 804 -29.17 14.40 7.98
N ILE A 805 -29.14 13.10 7.69
CA ILE A 805 -29.98 12.10 8.42
C ILE A 805 -29.74 12.19 9.92
N ILE A 806 -28.44 12.15 10.33
CA ILE A 806 -28.02 12.53 11.66
C ILE A 806 -27.67 14.02 11.59
N PRO A 807 -28.37 14.90 12.34
CA PRO A 807 -28.17 16.32 12.21
C PRO A 807 -26.74 16.80 12.42
N GLN A 808 -26.32 17.82 11.68
CA GLN A 808 -25.00 18.43 11.80
C GLN A 808 -24.72 19.02 13.19
N ALA A 809 -25.76 19.32 13.97
CA ALA A 809 -25.59 19.70 15.35
C ALA A 809 -24.90 18.64 16.21
N PHE A 810 -25.05 17.35 15.87
CA PHE A 810 -24.45 16.25 16.61
C PHE A 810 -23.22 15.65 15.93
N ILE A 811 -23.20 15.59 14.60
CA ILE A 811 -22.05 15.05 13.85
C ILE A 811 -21.87 15.79 12.53
N LYS A 812 -20.67 16.28 12.30
CA LYS A 812 -20.27 16.80 10.99
C LYS A 812 -19.85 15.66 10.09
N ASP A 813 -20.83 14.94 9.57
CA ASP A 813 -20.62 13.87 8.58
C ASP A 813 -21.30 14.27 7.27
N ASP A 814 -20.49 14.80 6.34
CA ASP A 814 -20.90 15.18 5.00
C ASP A 814 -20.78 14.02 4.00
N SER A 815 -20.64 12.77 4.48
CA SER A 815 -20.64 11.61 3.62
C SER A 815 -22.01 11.39 2.96
N LEU A 816 -22.04 10.72 1.82
CA LEU A 816 -23.28 10.35 1.12
C LEU A 816 -24.18 9.44 1.99
N ASP A 817 -23.61 8.74 2.97
CA ASP A 817 -24.32 7.88 3.90
C ASP A 817 -25.11 8.65 4.96
N ASN A 818 -24.79 9.93 5.14
CA ASN A 818 -25.50 10.82 6.07
C ASN A 818 -26.29 11.92 5.37
N ARG A 819 -26.31 11.98 4.03
CA ARG A 819 -26.99 13.03 3.27
C ARG A 819 -28.10 12.46 2.41
N VAL A 820 -29.23 13.18 2.36
CA VAL A 820 -30.39 12.89 1.52
C VAL A 820 -30.86 14.16 0.83
N LEU A 821 -31.53 14.00 -0.31
CA LEU A 821 -32.22 15.08 -1.02
C LEU A 821 -33.67 15.04 -0.62
N THR A 822 -34.21 16.17 -0.14
CA THR A 822 -35.60 16.30 0.33
C THR A 822 -36.13 17.70 0.09
N SER A 823 -37.44 17.88 0.18
CA SER A 823 -38.06 19.21 0.05
C SER A 823 -37.70 20.10 1.25
N SER A 824 -37.62 21.40 1.02
CA SER A 824 -37.32 22.36 2.09
C SER A 824 -38.39 22.38 3.19
N LYS A 825 -39.61 22.00 2.87
CA LYS A 825 -40.72 21.92 3.82
C LYS A 825 -40.55 20.72 4.76
N ASP A 826 -40.17 19.57 4.21
CA ASP A 826 -40.03 18.33 4.98
C ASP A 826 -38.77 18.34 5.83
N ASN A 827 -37.72 18.98 5.34
CA ASN A 827 -36.48 19.21 6.10
C ASN A 827 -36.75 20.04 7.37
N ARG A 828 -37.55 21.08 7.28
CA ARG A 828 -38.00 21.90 8.46
C ARG A 828 -38.82 21.09 9.44
N GLY A 829 -39.65 20.15 8.96
CA GLY A 829 -40.50 19.29 9.79
C GLY A 829 -39.71 18.26 10.61
N LYS A 830 -38.53 17.85 10.17
CA LYS A 830 -37.68 16.90 10.88
C LYS A 830 -36.99 17.50 12.11
N SER A 831 -36.73 18.83 12.10
CA SER A 831 -36.00 19.50 13.19
C SER A 831 -34.58 18.93 13.40
N ASP A 832 -34.01 19.05 14.60
CA ASP A 832 -32.65 18.60 14.96
C ASP A 832 -32.62 17.13 15.44
N ASN A 833 -33.34 16.22 14.77
CA ASN A 833 -33.38 14.80 15.12
C ASN A 833 -33.25 13.90 13.89
N VAL A 834 -33.12 12.59 14.10
CA VAL A 834 -33.22 11.59 13.01
C VAL A 834 -34.69 11.50 12.54
N PRO A 835 -34.96 10.93 11.34
CA PRO A 835 -36.34 10.73 10.87
C PRO A 835 -37.19 10.09 11.94
N SER A 836 -38.41 10.63 12.13
CA SER A 836 -39.34 10.14 13.15
C SER A 836 -39.76 8.68 12.92
N LEU A 837 -40.20 7.99 13.95
CA LEU A 837 -40.68 6.61 13.85
C LEU A 837 -41.80 6.48 12.79
N GLU A 838 -42.67 7.50 12.68
CA GLU A 838 -43.73 7.54 11.67
C GLU A 838 -43.18 7.57 10.24
N ILE A 839 -42.18 8.39 9.97
CA ILE A 839 -41.50 8.44 8.67
C ILE A 839 -40.84 7.09 8.38
N VAL A 840 -40.15 6.50 9.37
CA VAL A 840 -39.53 5.18 9.23
C VAL A 840 -40.55 4.12 8.84
N GLN A 841 -41.65 4.02 9.57
CA GLN A 841 -42.73 3.05 9.29
C GLN A 841 -43.31 3.20 7.88
N LYS A 842 -43.53 4.44 7.42
CA LYS A 842 -44.04 4.73 6.08
C LYS A 842 -43.03 4.46 4.96
N ARG A 843 -41.72 4.58 5.20
CA ARG A 843 -40.68 4.60 4.15
C ARG A 843 -39.70 3.44 4.21
N LYS A 844 -39.68 2.66 5.24
CA LYS A 844 -38.77 1.54 5.42
C LYS A 844 -38.74 0.57 4.21
N ALA A 845 -39.93 0.27 3.66
CA ALA A 845 -40.02 -0.59 2.49
C ALA A 845 -39.30 0.01 1.27
N PHE A 846 -39.49 1.31 1.01
CA PHE A 846 -38.77 2.02 -0.05
C PHE A 846 -37.26 2.06 0.20
N TRP A 847 -36.82 2.36 1.41
CA TRP A 847 -35.40 2.34 1.76
C TRP A 847 -34.77 0.94 1.65
N GLN A 848 -35.56 -0.11 1.97
CA GLN A 848 -35.12 -1.49 1.78
C GLN A 848 -34.89 -1.81 0.28
N GLN A 849 -35.81 -1.38 -0.58
CA GLN A 849 -35.65 -1.53 -2.04
C GLN A 849 -34.38 -0.83 -2.55
N LEU A 850 -34.07 0.37 -2.04
CA LEU A 850 -32.82 1.09 -2.38
C LEU A 850 -31.58 0.35 -1.87
N LEU A 851 -31.64 -0.26 -0.69
CA LEU A 851 -30.55 -1.07 -0.13
C LEU A 851 -30.32 -2.34 -0.94
N ASP A 852 -31.37 -3.09 -1.24
CA ASP A 852 -31.32 -4.34 -2.02
C ASP A 852 -30.75 -4.08 -3.42
N SER A 853 -31.10 -2.93 -4.00
CA SER A 853 -30.55 -2.45 -5.27
C SER A 853 -29.14 -1.86 -5.20
N LYS A 854 -28.52 -1.79 -4.00
CA LYS A 854 -27.20 -1.18 -3.74
C LYS A 854 -27.11 0.32 -4.11
N LEU A 855 -28.26 1.00 -4.25
CA LEU A 855 -28.32 2.44 -4.43
C LEU A 855 -27.90 3.17 -3.13
N ILE A 856 -28.29 2.65 -1.98
CA ILE A 856 -27.81 3.13 -0.68
C ILE A 856 -26.99 2.06 0.04
N SER A 857 -26.16 2.47 1.00
CA SER A 857 -25.38 1.57 1.85
C SER A 857 -26.18 1.10 3.06
N GLU A 858 -25.79 -0.01 3.66
CA GLU A 858 -26.31 -0.50 4.94
C GLU A 858 -26.16 0.56 6.05
N ARG A 859 -25.06 1.30 6.07
CA ARG A 859 -24.84 2.41 7.01
C ARG A 859 -25.90 3.50 6.85
N LYS A 860 -26.23 3.89 5.60
CA LYS A 860 -27.27 4.89 5.31
C LYS A 860 -28.63 4.39 5.75
N PHE A 861 -28.95 3.14 5.44
CA PHE A 861 -30.20 2.50 5.88
C PHE A 861 -30.31 2.46 7.42
N ASN A 862 -29.23 2.09 8.10
CA ASN A 862 -29.15 2.09 9.56
C ASN A 862 -29.31 3.48 10.18
N ASN A 863 -28.82 4.52 9.54
CA ASN A 863 -29.03 5.90 9.97
C ASN A 863 -30.51 6.33 9.80
N LEU A 864 -31.11 5.98 8.64
CA LEU A 864 -32.52 6.28 8.35
C LEU A 864 -33.48 5.58 9.30
N THR A 865 -33.20 4.33 9.68
CA THR A 865 -34.05 3.52 10.57
C THR A 865 -33.69 3.67 12.06
N LYS A 866 -32.86 4.64 12.42
CA LYS A 866 -32.34 4.77 13.80
C LYS A 866 -33.44 5.02 14.85
N ALA A 867 -34.55 5.60 14.47
CA ALA A 867 -35.71 5.81 15.37
C ALA A 867 -36.32 4.49 15.90
N GLU A 868 -36.27 3.39 15.14
CA GLU A 868 -36.70 2.06 15.60
C GLU A 868 -35.86 1.52 16.77
N ARG A 869 -34.64 2.02 16.92
CA ARG A 869 -33.69 1.64 17.97
C ARG A 869 -33.55 2.74 19.03
N GLY A 870 -34.62 3.50 19.28
CA GLY A 870 -34.66 4.55 20.30
C GLY A 870 -34.12 5.91 19.89
N GLY A 871 -33.83 6.13 18.59
CA GLY A 871 -33.36 7.42 18.08
C GLY A 871 -31.92 7.77 18.53
N LEU A 872 -31.66 9.05 18.72
CA LEU A 872 -30.40 9.55 19.28
C LEU A 872 -30.46 9.52 20.80
N THR A 873 -29.71 8.59 21.39
CA THR A 873 -29.59 8.49 22.85
C THR A 873 -28.69 9.62 23.39
N GLU A 874 -28.83 9.97 24.66
CA GLU A 874 -27.95 10.96 25.32
C GLU A 874 -26.49 10.53 25.27
N HIS A 875 -26.23 9.23 25.32
CA HIS A 875 -24.88 8.67 25.12
C HIS A 875 -24.33 8.91 23.71
N ASP A 876 -25.16 8.77 22.67
CA ASP A 876 -24.77 9.10 21.29
C ASP A 876 -24.45 10.58 21.17
N LYS A 877 -25.32 11.45 21.70
CA LYS A 877 -25.16 12.90 21.69
C LYS A 877 -23.89 13.32 22.39
N ALA A 878 -23.61 12.84 23.59
CA ALA A 878 -22.38 13.14 24.33
C ALA A 878 -21.12 12.67 23.57
N GLY A 879 -21.16 11.48 22.96
CA GLY A 879 -20.07 10.96 22.14
C GLY A 879 -19.83 11.77 20.86
N PHE A 880 -20.89 12.31 20.23
CA PHE A 880 -20.80 13.20 19.08
C PHE A 880 -20.19 14.56 19.46
N ILE A 881 -20.61 15.12 20.56
CA ILE A 881 -20.16 16.43 21.05
C ILE A 881 -18.67 16.39 21.41
N LYS A 882 -18.23 15.38 22.15
CA LYS A 882 -16.79 15.19 22.45
C LYS A 882 -15.96 15.09 21.17
N ARG A 883 -16.46 14.39 20.15
CA ARG A 883 -15.77 14.30 18.85
C ARG A 883 -15.73 15.60 18.07
N GLN A 884 -16.62 16.53 18.33
CA GLN A 884 -16.65 17.84 17.66
C GLN A 884 -15.73 18.88 18.29
N LEU A 885 -15.58 18.88 19.59
CA LEU A 885 -14.85 19.91 20.32
C LEU A 885 -13.36 19.57 20.45
N VAL A 886 -13.03 18.33 20.74
CA VAL A 886 -11.66 17.92 21.06
C VAL A 886 -10.90 17.51 19.81
N GLU A 887 -9.73 18.10 19.61
CA GLU A 887 -8.79 17.71 18.55
C GLU A 887 -8.05 16.43 18.95
N THR A 888 -8.23 15.37 18.16
CA THR A 888 -7.65 14.05 18.45
C THR A 888 -6.49 13.67 17.51
N ARG A 889 -6.15 14.53 16.54
CA ARG A 889 -5.10 14.23 15.57
C ARG A 889 -3.73 14.13 16.25
N GLN A 890 -3.02 13.06 15.96
CA GLN A 890 -1.70 12.79 16.51
C GLN A 890 -0.70 13.93 16.26
N ILE A 891 -0.78 14.53 15.07
CA ILE A 891 0.14 15.60 14.68
C ILE A 891 -0.03 16.87 15.54
N THR A 892 -1.28 17.23 15.83
CA THR A 892 -1.57 18.37 16.72
C THR A 892 -1.05 18.10 18.12
N LYS A 893 -1.16 16.85 18.58
CA LYS A 893 -0.61 16.41 19.87
C LYS A 893 0.92 16.51 19.90
N HIS A 894 1.60 16.10 18.84
CA HIS A 894 3.05 16.20 18.75
C HIS A 894 3.52 17.68 18.75
N VAL A 895 2.86 18.55 17.99
CA VAL A 895 3.18 19.99 18.02
C VAL A 895 2.95 20.56 19.41
N ALA A 896 1.82 20.24 20.04
CA ALA A 896 1.51 20.68 21.40
C ALA A 896 2.56 20.19 22.41
N GLN A 897 2.97 18.93 22.29
CA GLN A 897 4.01 18.33 23.15
C GLN A 897 5.37 19.03 23.01
N ILE A 898 5.79 19.32 21.77
CA ILE A 898 7.06 20.02 21.52
C ILE A 898 7.03 21.44 22.09
N LEU A 899 5.93 22.16 21.90
CA LEU A 899 5.79 23.53 22.43
C LEU A 899 5.70 23.55 23.96
N ASP A 900 4.95 22.59 24.55
CA ASP A 900 4.87 22.46 26.00
C ASP A 900 6.23 22.15 26.64
N ALA A 901 6.95 21.18 26.10
CA ALA A 901 8.30 20.85 26.55
C ALA A 901 9.29 22.03 26.45
N ARG A 902 9.11 22.89 25.43
CA ARG A 902 9.97 24.04 25.19
C ARG A 902 9.69 25.22 26.13
N PHE A 903 8.41 25.52 26.38
CA PHE A 903 8.03 26.70 27.14
C PHE A 903 7.75 26.42 28.64
N ASN A 904 7.54 25.16 29.00
CA ASN A 904 7.12 24.74 30.35
C ASN A 904 8.11 23.73 31.00
N THR A 905 9.41 23.86 30.74
CA THR A 905 10.48 22.93 31.16
C THR A 905 10.67 22.81 32.66
N GLU A 906 10.31 23.83 33.45
CA GLU A 906 10.54 23.87 34.89
C GLU A 906 9.36 23.36 35.73
N VAL A 907 8.25 22.97 35.13
CA VAL A 907 7.07 22.51 35.85
C VAL A 907 7.18 21.04 36.21
N THR A 908 7.39 20.72 37.47
CA THR A 908 7.30 19.36 37.99
C THR A 908 5.87 18.82 37.87
N VAL A 909 5.73 17.52 37.68
CA VAL A 909 4.44 16.80 37.46
C VAL A 909 3.39 17.04 38.55
N LYS A 910 3.78 17.57 39.70
CA LYS A 910 2.90 17.88 40.84
C LYS A 910 2.21 19.25 40.72
N ASP A 911 2.78 20.24 40.05
CA ASP A 911 2.25 21.60 39.94
C ASP A 911 1.72 21.97 38.56
N LYS A 912 0.72 21.28 38.11
CA LYS A 912 0.05 21.55 36.82
C LYS A 912 -0.66 22.91 36.71
N LYS A 913 -0.78 23.65 37.79
CA LYS A 913 -1.48 24.95 37.84
C LYS A 913 -0.62 26.15 37.39
N ASN A 914 0.69 26.04 37.31
CA ASN A 914 1.61 27.17 37.07
C ASN A 914 2.38 27.04 35.75
N ARG A 915 1.72 26.64 34.65
CA ARG A 915 2.34 26.67 33.32
C ARG A 915 2.53 28.12 32.89
N SER A 916 3.77 28.48 32.49
CA SER A 916 4.09 29.80 31.99
C SER A 916 3.42 30.11 30.65
N VAL A 917 3.22 29.11 29.84
CA VAL A 917 2.53 29.22 28.51
C VAL A 917 1.48 28.14 28.39
N LYS A 918 0.24 28.49 28.10
CA LYS A 918 -0.87 27.54 27.85
C LYS A 918 -0.86 27.13 26.37
N ILE A 919 -0.72 25.83 26.11
CA ILE A 919 -0.79 25.29 24.76
C ILE A 919 -2.21 24.76 24.53
N ILE A 920 -2.96 25.41 23.63
CA ILE A 920 -4.39 25.16 23.42
C ILE A 920 -4.60 24.51 22.04
N THR A 921 -5.42 23.47 22.00
CA THR A 921 -5.79 22.77 20.76
C THR A 921 -7.29 22.72 20.60
N LEU A 922 -7.80 23.25 19.46
CA LEU A 922 -9.23 23.27 19.14
C LEU A 922 -9.48 22.65 17.76
N LYS A 923 -10.69 22.17 17.54
CA LYS A 923 -11.11 21.71 16.21
C LYS A 923 -11.40 22.85 15.25
N SER A 924 -10.87 22.74 14.03
CA SER A 924 -11.00 23.73 12.95
C SER A 924 -12.46 24.05 12.53
N ASN A 925 -13.43 23.17 12.83
CA ASN A 925 -14.83 23.45 12.54
C ASN A 925 -15.42 24.57 13.42
N LEU A 926 -14.90 24.81 14.60
CA LEU A 926 -15.34 25.91 15.45
C LEU A 926 -15.09 27.25 14.78
N VAL A 927 -13.91 27.45 14.20
CA VAL A 927 -13.57 28.64 13.41
C VAL A 927 -14.45 28.76 12.16
N SER A 928 -14.69 27.66 11.46
CA SER A 928 -15.55 27.67 10.27
C SER A 928 -16.99 28.11 10.59
N ASN A 929 -17.49 27.72 11.74
CA ASN A 929 -18.82 28.10 12.16
C ASN A 929 -18.88 29.55 12.69
N PHE A 930 -17.85 29.95 13.42
CA PHE A 930 -17.69 31.36 13.79
C PHE A 930 -17.69 32.28 12.54
N ARG A 931 -16.94 31.91 11.50
CA ARG A 931 -16.96 32.67 10.24
C ARG A 931 -18.32 32.73 9.60
N LYS A 932 -19.10 31.65 9.59
CA LYS A 932 -20.45 31.63 9.01
C LYS A 932 -21.38 32.56 9.76
N GLU A 933 -21.32 32.55 11.07
CA GLU A 933 -22.18 33.36 11.91
C GLU A 933 -21.91 34.85 11.75
N PHE A 934 -20.64 35.22 11.74
CA PHE A 934 -20.24 36.65 11.57
C PHE A 934 -20.04 37.04 10.10
N ARG A 935 -20.45 36.21 9.13
CA ARG A 935 -20.37 36.45 7.68
C ARG A 935 -18.93 36.77 7.20
N LEU A 936 -17.92 36.22 7.88
CA LEU A 936 -16.52 36.38 7.53
C LEU A 936 -16.12 35.39 6.43
N TYR A 937 -16.55 35.65 5.21
CA TYR A 937 -16.34 34.76 4.09
C TYR A 937 -14.84 34.69 3.72
N LYS A 938 -14.40 33.52 3.26
CA LYS A 938 -13.07 33.34 2.72
C LYS A 938 -13.14 32.95 1.24
N VAL A 939 -12.33 33.64 0.45
CA VAL A 939 -12.19 33.37 -0.99
C VAL A 939 -10.81 32.79 -1.20
N ARG A 940 -10.75 31.46 -1.35
CA ARG A 940 -9.48 30.70 -1.45
C ARG A 940 -8.72 30.98 -2.75
N GLU A 941 -9.42 31.43 -3.77
CA GLU A 941 -8.87 31.70 -5.11
C GLU A 941 -8.08 33.01 -5.20
N ILE A 942 -8.24 33.91 -4.23
CA ILE A 942 -7.59 35.21 -4.25
C ILE A 942 -6.19 35.14 -3.65
N ASN A 943 -6.05 34.53 -2.45
CA ASN A 943 -4.77 34.43 -1.73
C ASN A 943 -4.85 33.44 -0.56
N ASP A 944 -3.69 33.19 0.07
CA ASP A 944 -3.54 32.29 1.23
C ASP A 944 -3.66 32.99 2.59
N TYR A 945 -3.96 34.29 2.65
CA TYR A 945 -4.13 35.03 3.91
C TYR A 945 -5.30 34.53 4.76
N HIS A 946 -6.23 33.79 4.17
CA HIS A 946 -7.29 33.13 4.91
C HIS A 946 -6.76 32.16 5.97
N HIS A 947 -5.56 31.59 5.83
CA HIS A 947 -4.92 30.76 6.84
C HIS A 947 -4.48 31.59 8.06
N ALA A 948 -3.90 32.77 7.84
CA ALA A 948 -3.55 33.68 8.91
C ALA A 948 -4.79 34.13 9.68
N HIS A 949 -5.87 34.45 8.94
CA HIS A 949 -7.14 34.84 9.53
C HIS A 949 -7.79 33.68 10.30
N ASP A 950 -7.72 32.42 9.79
CA ASP A 950 -8.20 31.26 10.51
C ASP A 950 -7.43 31.02 11.82
N ALA A 951 -6.10 31.19 11.82
CA ALA A 951 -5.29 31.07 13.03
C ALA A 951 -5.64 32.13 14.07
N TYR A 952 -5.82 33.38 13.63
CA TYR A 952 -6.27 34.48 14.51
C TYR A 952 -7.65 34.21 15.13
N LEU A 953 -8.63 33.83 14.29
CA LEU A 953 -9.98 33.50 14.75
C LEU A 953 -9.97 32.25 15.67
N ASN A 954 -9.08 31.31 15.47
CA ASN A 954 -8.95 30.17 16.37
C ASN A 954 -8.54 30.63 17.79
N ALA A 955 -7.65 31.60 17.89
CA ALA A 955 -7.28 32.20 19.19
C ALA A 955 -8.45 32.96 19.84
N VAL A 956 -9.24 33.72 19.06
CA VAL A 956 -10.44 34.41 19.53
C VAL A 956 -11.46 33.40 20.06
N VAL A 957 -11.76 32.35 19.29
CA VAL A 957 -12.71 31.29 19.67
C VAL A 957 -12.23 30.57 20.91
N ALA A 958 -10.93 30.26 21.02
CA ALA A 958 -10.35 29.62 22.20
C ALA A 958 -10.58 30.50 23.46
N LYS A 959 -10.26 31.78 23.38
CA LYS A 959 -10.42 32.70 24.50
C LYS A 959 -11.87 32.86 24.93
N ALA A 960 -12.80 32.97 23.95
CA ALA A 960 -14.23 33.03 24.21
C ALA A 960 -14.77 31.75 24.88
N ILE A 961 -14.38 30.57 24.40
CA ILE A 961 -14.78 29.28 25.00
C ILE A 961 -14.26 29.16 26.43
N LEU A 962 -13.02 29.49 26.69
CA LEU A 962 -12.45 29.41 28.03
C LEU A 962 -13.07 30.44 29.01
N LYS A 963 -13.46 31.62 28.52
CA LYS A 963 -14.20 32.61 29.31
C LYS A 963 -15.59 32.14 29.66
N LYS A 964 -16.34 31.58 28.70
CA LYS A 964 -17.69 31.03 28.90
C LYS A 964 -17.71 29.78 29.78
N TYR A 965 -16.74 28.90 29.52
CA TYR A 965 -16.67 27.58 30.14
C TYR A 965 -15.31 27.30 30.79
N PRO A 966 -14.96 28.02 31.88
CA PRO A 966 -13.66 27.85 32.53
C PRO A 966 -13.37 26.42 32.99
N LYS A 967 -14.41 25.66 33.30
CA LYS A 967 -14.32 24.25 33.74
C LYS A 967 -13.90 23.30 32.62
N LEU A 968 -13.98 23.73 31.35
CA LEU A 968 -13.52 22.95 30.17
C LEU A 968 -12.05 23.21 29.84
N GLU A 969 -11.37 24.14 30.49
CA GLU A 969 -9.95 24.43 30.25
C GLU A 969 -9.08 23.17 30.20
N PRO A 970 -9.25 22.18 31.11
CA PRO A 970 -8.47 20.93 31.07
C PRO A 970 -8.67 20.09 29.79
N GLU A 971 -9.77 20.26 29.08
CA GLU A 971 -10.06 19.52 27.84
C GLU A 971 -9.32 20.12 26.63
N PHE A 972 -8.94 21.38 26.67
CA PHE A 972 -8.31 22.11 25.58
C PHE A 972 -6.82 22.39 25.80
N VAL A 973 -6.37 22.49 27.04
CA VAL A 973 -4.98 22.79 27.38
C VAL A 973 -4.16 21.50 27.39
N TYR A 974 -3.07 21.45 26.64
CA TYR A 974 -2.20 20.29 26.61
C TYR A 974 -1.65 19.93 27.99
N GLY A 975 -1.64 18.66 28.31
CA GLY A 975 -1.20 18.12 29.58
C GLY A 975 -2.27 18.04 30.67
N ASP A 976 -3.43 18.66 30.48
CA ASP A 976 -4.55 18.61 31.39
C ASP A 976 -5.68 17.69 30.94
N TYR A 977 -5.62 17.16 29.72
CA TYR A 977 -6.62 16.29 29.09
C TYR A 977 -7.11 15.09 29.92
N GLN A 978 -6.38 14.74 30.94
CA GLN A 978 -6.56 13.46 31.62
C GLN A 978 -7.44 13.53 32.85
N LYS A 979 -7.76 14.75 33.34
CA LYS A 979 -8.48 14.93 34.59
C LYS A 979 -10.00 14.98 34.47
N TYR A 980 -10.54 15.19 33.27
CA TYR A 980 -11.96 15.41 33.07
C TYR A 980 -12.60 14.34 32.20
N ASP A 981 -13.24 13.34 32.77
CA ASP A 981 -14.08 12.41 32.06
C ASP A 981 -15.51 12.97 31.98
N LEU A 982 -15.83 13.55 30.82
CA LEU A 982 -17.15 14.08 30.52
C LEU A 982 -18.25 13.02 30.75
N LYS A 983 -17.94 11.73 30.51
CA LYS A 983 -18.82 10.61 30.76
C LYS A 983 -19.12 10.42 32.24
N ARG A 984 -18.10 10.61 33.10
CA ARG A 984 -18.28 10.53 34.57
C ARG A 984 -19.10 11.70 35.09
N TYR A 985 -19.04 12.88 34.51
CA TYR A 985 -19.83 14.02 34.91
C TYR A 985 -21.31 13.83 34.53
N ILE A 986 -21.59 13.32 33.34
CA ILE A 986 -22.94 13.03 32.84
C ILE A 986 -23.52 11.80 33.55
N SER A 987 -22.74 10.76 33.86
CA SER A 987 -23.22 9.53 34.50
C SER A 987 -23.41 9.61 36.02
N ARG A 988 -22.94 10.67 36.66
CA ARG A 988 -23.14 10.89 38.13
C ARG A 988 -24.46 11.56 38.47
N SER A 989 -25.15 12.20 37.53
CA SER A 989 -26.49 12.73 37.76
C SER A 989 -27.52 11.63 37.52
N LYS A 990 -28.26 11.27 38.55
CA LYS A 990 -29.35 10.27 38.46
C LYS A 990 -30.65 10.87 37.94
N ASP A 991 -30.70 12.20 37.71
CA ASP A 991 -31.89 12.89 37.22
C ASP A 991 -31.77 13.19 35.72
N PRO A 992 -32.61 12.58 34.86
CA PRO A 992 -32.60 12.85 33.42
C PRO A 992 -32.73 14.34 33.07
N LYS A 993 -33.49 15.11 33.84
CA LYS A 993 -33.69 16.57 33.65
C LYS A 993 -32.43 17.38 33.96
N GLU A 994 -31.60 16.95 34.95
CA GLU A 994 -30.30 17.58 35.19
C GLU A 994 -29.26 17.23 34.13
N VAL A 995 -29.31 16.02 33.59
CA VAL A 995 -28.46 15.59 32.48
C VAL A 995 -28.84 16.38 31.22
N GLU A 996 -30.14 16.52 30.96
CA GLU A 996 -30.65 17.31 29.84
C GLU A 996 -30.25 18.79 29.95
N LYS A 997 -30.43 19.38 31.14
CA LYS A 997 -30.05 20.77 31.45
C LYS A 997 -28.53 21.00 31.40
N ALA A 998 -27.72 20.04 31.83
CA ALA A 998 -26.26 20.10 31.73
C ALA A 998 -25.82 19.93 30.30
N THR A 999 -26.48 19.05 29.54
CA THR A 999 -26.22 18.85 28.11
C THR A 999 -26.63 20.09 27.32
N GLU A 1000 -27.77 20.66 27.55
CA GLU A 1000 -28.23 21.92 26.94
C GLU A 1000 -27.32 23.08 27.29
N LYS A 1001 -26.88 23.21 28.55
CA LYS A 1001 -26.03 24.31 29.00
C LYS A 1001 -24.61 24.28 28.49
N TYR A 1002 -24.08 23.11 28.22
CA TYR A 1002 -22.68 22.93 27.78
C TYR A 1002 -22.50 22.71 26.27
N PHE A 1003 -23.54 22.31 25.58
CA PHE A 1003 -23.41 21.75 24.25
C PHE A 1003 -24.30 22.31 23.17
N PHE A 1004 -25.22 23.22 23.50
CA PHE A 1004 -26.00 23.84 22.46
C PHE A 1004 -25.17 24.84 21.68
N TYR A 1005 -24.95 24.50 20.48
CA TYR A 1005 -24.21 25.28 19.47
C TYR A 1005 -24.80 26.69 19.33
N SER A 1006 -26.14 26.83 19.40
CA SER A 1006 -26.84 28.10 19.41
C SER A 1006 -26.48 28.98 20.61
N ASN A 1007 -26.29 28.42 21.79
CA ASN A 1007 -25.91 29.16 23.00
C ASN A 1007 -24.46 29.64 22.94
N LEU A 1008 -23.56 28.87 22.34
CA LEU A 1008 -22.18 29.27 22.11
C LEU A 1008 -22.10 30.41 21.08
N LEU A 1009 -22.89 30.31 20.01
CA LEU A 1009 -23.00 31.35 18.98
C LEU A 1009 -23.61 32.65 19.52
N ASN A 1010 -24.64 32.60 20.33
CA ASN A 1010 -25.22 33.75 20.98
C ASN A 1010 -24.20 34.41 21.93
N PHE A 1011 -23.48 33.61 22.68
CA PHE A 1011 -22.40 34.14 23.51
C PHE A 1011 -21.27 34.82 22.70
N PHE A 1012 -20.88 34.25 21.56
CA PHE A 1012 -19.95 34.94 20.69
C PHE A 1012 -20.45 36.28 20.18
N LYS A 1013 -21.74 36.39 19.84
CA LYS A 1013 -22.36 37.64 19.44
C LYS A 1013 -22.30 38.68 20.57
N GLU A 1014 -22.65 38.28 21.78
CA GLU A 1014 -22.63 39.16 22.97
C GLU A 1014 -21.19 39.66 23.25
N GLU A 1015 -20.20 38.77 23.29
CA GLU A 1015 -18.81 39.13 23.59
C GLU A 1015 -18.16 39.98 22.48
N VAL A 1016 -18.48 39.75 21.21
CA VAL A 1016 -17.95 40.55 20.10
C VAL A 1016 -18.58 41.96 20.06
N HIS A 1017 -19.85 42.06 20.36
CA HIS A 1017 -20.50 43.38 20.45
C HIS A 1017 -19.96 44.23 21.61
N TYR A 1018 -19.56 43.63 22.71
CA TYR A 1018 -18.95 44.33 23.84
C TYR A 1018 -17.51 44.75 23.59
N ALA A 1019 -16.81 44.10 22.61
CA ALA A 1019 -15.45 44.46 22.25
C ALA A 1019 -15.36 45.70 21.35
N ASP A 1020 -16.47 46.07 20.66
CA ASP A 1020 -16.55 47.21 19.78
C ASP A 1020 -17.10 48.50 20.47
N GLY A 1021 -17.41 48.42 21.79
CA GLY A 1021 -17.86 49.52 22.60
C GLY A 1021 -16.78 50.42 23.21
#